data_bad0e99d37e3a1aa630963fd71dc767a
#
_entry.id   bad0e99d37e3a1aa630963fd71dc767a
#
_cell.length_a   1.000
_cell.length_b   1.000
_cell.length_c   1.000
_cell.angle_alpha   90.00
_cell.angle_beta   90.00
_cell.angle_gamma   90.00
#
_symmetry.space_group_name_H-M   'P 1'
#
loop_
_entity.id
_entity.type
_entity.pdbx_description
1 polymer ?
#
loop_
_entity_poly.entity_id
_entity_poly.type
_entity_poly.pdbx_seq_one_letter_code
_entity_poly.pdbx_strand_id
1 'polypeptide(L)'
;MIKILHTGDIHLGSLTGPEKNGINLRREDTLRCMDEIVQTAREQRPDLTIIAGDLFNRSRVWADTALDDVRDAVERLLRPLCECSAHVVLLFGTANHDNPKAFENIFTMTNDLDNLNVDTAPALYRLRCNDGSWVQIMSVPGFDKGRLRTFCPGMDKETENFNATALINDTIMGLAGRCDKSIPTILTAHYTVAGAEADNGSTFLAGQDVVVLPATIDAAGVDLACLGHIHRPQKIACNTPAYYCGCINELTFNDEATRHGFYIHTMDGHGIVKSEFHELESSRKHYTMRIDRPQIMQFIADGTLNIAADQVYGKIVRVRYSCTSEEEKALNKAELQQKLMQMGAFYISDILPEDVEELDAKDQLTEHDGPTEALSRWLDLNNVEPWQKARLMELAAPIIAKADHGMDDGHSTGAFLPISIEVKNYRSYTDAAFSFEPVHMAMVNGANGVGKSSLFMDAIADCLYEQTRKEDVGGWVREGTKSGSIIFTFAMGEKKYRVVRTRTASGRGTLALQCFDAENQEWADGSDTTMRLTQAKIERLLGMDCNTFCSIALIRQDAYGLFLDADSDRRMEVLSALLGLDLYNRMAEITAVESKEQRRTIASAKDMLTVYTDEIAHKEELQSAQDAAKAQIAEAEQQIASADKLIAAAKAKQAAYDTIMQQITSRGQEISECDDQIAAKSATVQNLLTVKIPAAHQAASGEKLAREASEALPALRDRERELIPADERCKAIVNQDTDFKGYEQSFEEM
;
A
#
# COMPACT_ATOMS: atom_id res chain seq x y z
N MET A 1 -13.39 15.85 -43.88
CA MET A 1 -13.66 15.79 -42.42
C MET A 1 -12.63 14.89 -41.77
N ILE A 2 -11.98 15.38 -40.72
CA ILE A 2 -10.93 14.66 -40.00
C ILE A 2 -11.58 13.83 -38.89
N LYS A 3 -11.38 12.53 -38.90
CA LYS A 3 -11.87 11.61 -37.88
C LYS A 3 -10.74 11.20 -36.95
N ILE A 4 -10.92 11.38 -35.65
CA ILE A 4 -9.91 11.16 -34.62
C ILE A 4 -10.43 10.14 -33.61
N LEU A 5 -9.73 9.02 -33.44
CA LEU A 5 -9.92 8.11 -32.32
C LEU A 5 -8.99 8.54 -31.18
N HIS A 6 -9.57 8.85 -30.02
CA HIS A 6 -8.85 9.31 -28.83
C HIS A 6 -9.04 8.33 -27.68
N THR A 7 -7.98 7.64 -27.34
CA THR A 7 -7.86 6.69 -26.21
C THR A 7 -6.61 6.99 -25.37
N GLY A 8 -6.46 6.38 -24.23
CA GLY A 8 -5.30 6.52 -23.36
C GLY A 8 -5.51 5.69 -22.08
N ASP A 9 -4.62 5.81 -21.11
CA ASP A 9 -4.73 5.15 -19.81
C ASP A 9 -5.08 3.65 -19.96
N ILE A 10 -4.31 2.98 -20.82
CA ILE A 10 -4.53 1.57 -21.21
C ILE A 10 -4.20 0.65 -20.03
N HIS A 11 -3.15 0.98 -19.26
CA HIS A 11 -2.69 0.23 -18.09
C HIS A 11 -2.48 -1.26 -18.36
N LEU A 12 -1.87 -1.60 -19.50
CA LEU A 12 -1.55 -2.99 -19.81
C LEU A 12 -0.58 -3.58 -18.79
N GLY A 13 -0.93 -4.72 -18.24
CA GLY A 13 -0.14 -5.42 -17.23
C GLY A 13 -1.02 -6.17 -16.25
N SER A 14 -0.38 -6.76 -15.22
CA SER A 14 -1.09 -7.49 -14.18
C SER A 14 -1.85 -6.53 -13.26
N LEU A 15 -3.15 -6.70 -13.17
CA LEU A 15 -4.07 -6.00 -12.27
C LEU A 15 -4.46 -6.91 -11.11
N THR A 16 -5.03 -6.34 -10.04
CA THR A 16 -5.57 -7.13 -8.92
C THR A 16 -6.72 -8.02 -9.39
N GLY A 17 -6.57 -9.34 -9.20
CA GLY A 17 -7.55 -10.31 -9.65
C GLY A 17 -7.01 -11.74 -9.66
N PRO A 18 -7.81 -12.70 -10.13
CA PRO A 18 -7.43 -14.11 -10.14
C PRO A 18 -6.37 -14.42 -11.20
N GLU A 19 -5.54 -15.40 -10.88
CA GLU A 19 -4.59 -16.00 -11.82
C GLU A 19 -5.00 -17.43 -12.17
N LYS A 20 -4.79 -17.80 -13.41
CA LYS A 20 -5.00 -19.16 -13.90
C LYS A 20 -3.80 -19.58 -14.74
N ASN A 21 -3.14 -20.67 -14.35
CA ASN A 21 -1.95 -21.17 -15.04
C ASN A 21 -0.82 -20.13 -15.16
N GLY A 22 -0.64 -19.28 -14.15
CA GLY A 22 0.34 -18.20 -14.18
C GLY A 22 -0.05 -16.97 -15.02
N ILE A 23 -1.26 -16.95 -15.56
CA ILE A 23 -1.79 -15.83 -16.36
C ILE A 23 -2.75 -15.01 -15.49
N ASN A 24 -2.50 -13.71 -15.37
CA ASN A 24 -3.40 -12.78 -14.71
C ASN A 24 -4.62 -12.53 -15.59
N LEU A 25 -5.80 -12.94 -15.13
CA LEU A 25 -7.02 -12.87 -15.94
C LEU A 25 -7.52 -11.43 -16.15
N ARG A 26 -7.09 -10.49 -15.32
CA ARG A 26 -7.40 -9.07 -15.48
C ARG A 26 -6.58 -8.43 -16.62
N ARG A 27 -5.34 -8.92 -16.80
CA ARG A 27 -4.54 -8.56 -17.97
C ARG A 27 -5.22 -8.97 -19.27
N GLU A 28 -5.84 -10.15 -19.30
CA GLU A 28 -6.62 -10.61 -20.43
C GLU A 28 -7.86 -9.74 -20.70
N ASP A 29 -8.46 -9.15 -19.64
CA ASP A 29 -9.54 -8.17 -19.81
C ASP A 29 -9.02 -6.93 -20.57
N THR A 30 -7.85 -6.39 -20.17
CA THR A 30 -7.23 -5.24 -20.86
C THR A 30 -6.92 -5.57 -22.33
N LEU A 31 -6.40 -6.76 -22.60
CA LEU A 31 -6.13 -7.19 -23.98
C LEU A 31 -7.41 -7.27 -24.83
N ARG A 32 -8.54 -7.72 -24.26
CA ARG A 32 -9.84 -7.71 -24.98
C ARG A 32 -10.34 -6.29 -25.26
N CYS A 33 -10.17 -5.37 -24.30
CA CYS A 33 -10.50 -3.96 -24.52
C CYS A 33 -9.66 -3.36 -25.65
N MET A 34 -8.37 -3.70 -25.74
CA MET A 34 -7.50 -3.29 -26.84
C MET A 34 -7.99 -3.83 -28.19
N ASP A 35 -8.37 -5.11 -28.25
CA ASP A 35 -8.90 -5.72 -29.47
C ASP A 35 -10.20 -5.04 -29.93
N GLU A 36 -11.08 -4.65 -29.00
CA GLU A 36 -12.34 -3.94 -29.30
C GLU A 36 -12.08 -2.53 -29.85
N ILE A 37 -11.09 -1.80 -29.30
CA ILE A 37 -10.62 -0.51 -29.83
C ILE A 37 -10.14 -0.69 -31.28
N VAL A 38 -9.28 -1.69 -31.51
CA VAL A 38 -8.75 -2.00 -32.85
C VAL A 38 -9.87 -2.36 -33.81
N GLN A 39 -10.86 -3.15 -33.39
CA GLN A 39 -12.00 -3.50 -34.22
C GLN A 39 -12.80 -2.26 -34.63
N THR A 40 -13.08 -1.37 -33.67
CA THR A 40 -13.74 -0.10 -33.95
C THR A 40 -12.91 0.79 -34.89
N ALA A 41 -11.59 0.85 -34.70
CA ALA A 41 -10.72 1.58 -35.62
C ALA A 41 -10.74 1.02 -37.04
N ARG A 42 -10.83 -0.29 -37.22
CA ARG A 42 -10.98 -0.94 -38.53
C ARG A 42 -12.29 -0.55 -39.26
N GLU A 43 -13.37 -0.43 -38.49
CA GLU A 43 -14.67 -0.01 -39.00
C GLU A 43 -14.72 1.48 -39.34
N GLN A 44 -14.16 2.30 -38.43
CA GLN A 44 -14.23 3.76 -38.52
C GLN A 44 -13.18 4.37 -39.46
N ARG A 45 -12.05 3.69 -39.69
CA ARG A 45 -10.90 4.18 -40.48
C ARG A 45 -10.52 5.61 -40.15
N PRO A 46 -10.05 5.89 -38.90
CA PRO A 46 -9.73 7.24 -38.50
C PRO A 46 -8.54 7.80 -39.28
N ASP A 47 -8.53 9.10 -39.48
CA ASP A 47 -7.35 9.83 -39.98
C ASP A 47 -6.23 9.86 -38.92
N LEU A 48 -6.61 9.92 -37.66
CA LEU A 48 -5.70 9.99 -36.56
C LEU A 48 -6.17 9.13 -35.40
N THR A 49 -5.30 8.31 -34.86
CA THR A 49 -5.50 7.65 -33.57
C THR A 49 -4.50 8.21 -32.56
N ILE A 50 -5.00 8.70 -31.43
CA ILE A 50 -4.21 9.25 -30.33
C ILE A 50 -4.33 8.32 -29.13
N ILE A 51 -3.19 7.84 -28.62
CA ILE A 51 -3.06 7.13 -27.34
C ILE A 51 -2.39 8.11 -26.39
N ALA A 52 -3.19 8.68 -25.48
CA ALA A 52 -2.81 9.85 -24.67
C ALA A 52 -2.01 9.48 -23.40
N GLY A 53 -1.13 8.47 -23.45
CA GLY A 53 -0.21 8.08 -22.37
C GLY A 53 -0.72 6.94 -21.50
N ASP A 54 0.09 6.57 -20.52
CA ASP A 54 -0.10 5.48 -19.55
C ASP A 54 -0.49 4.15 -20.24
N LEU A 55 0.38 3.73 -21.16
CA LEU A 55 0.19 2.49 -21.92
C LEU A 55 0.34 1.26 -21.01
N PHE A 56 1.23 1.30 -20.02
CA PHE A 56 1.53 0.21 -19.11
C PHE A 56 0.99 0.47 -17.70
N ASN A 57 0.70 -0.60 -16.96
CA ASN A 57 0.22 -0.50 -15.58
C ASN A 57 1.35 -0.21 -14.57
N ARG A 58 2.59 -0.61 -14.86
CA ARG A 58 3.76 -0.43 -13.98
C ARG A 58 5.01 -0.17 -14.79
N SER A 59 5.84 0.74 -14.30
CA SER A 59 7.12 1.10 -14.95
C SER A 59 8.24 0.04 -14.83
N ARG A 60 7.94 -1.21 -14.48
CA ARG A 60 8.93 -2.30 -14.31
C ARG A 60 9.22 -2.98 -15.63
N VAL A 61 10.49 -2.96 -16.05
CA VAL A 61 10.98 -3.57 -17.30
C VAL A 61 11.67 -4.93 -17.07
N TRP A 62 11.89 -5.32 -15.82
CA TRP A 62 12.78 -6.43 -15.49
C TRP A 62 12.11 -7.80 -15.30
N ALA A 63 10.79 -7.86 -15.34
CA ALA A 63 10.07 -9.12 -15.26
C ALA A 63 9.77 -9.63 -16.67
N ASP A 64 9.80 -10.96 -16.87
CA ASP A 64 9.46 -11.60 -18.15
C ASP A 64 8.07 -11.13 -18.65
N THR A 65 7.13 -10.90 -17.73
CA THR A 65 5.80 -10.36 -18.03
C THR A 65 5.82 -8.95 -18.62
N ALA A 66 6.80 -8.11 -18.26
CA ALA A 66 6.90 -6.75 -18.82
C ALA A 66 7.36 -6.75 -20.29
N LEU A 67 8.15 -7.72 -20.71
CA LEU A 67 8.51 -7.93 -22.12
C LEU A 67 7.32 -8.42 -22.93
N ASP A 68 6.49 -9.29 -22.37
CA ASP A 68 5.24 -9.73 -22.96
C ASP A 68 4.25 -8.56 -23.11
N ASP A 69 4.18 -7.65 -22.14
CA ASP A 69 3.34 -6.46 -22.21
C ASP A 69 3.77 -5.54 -23.38
N VAL A 70 5.08 -5.32 -23.55
CA VAL A 70 5.61 -4.54 -24.69
C VAL A 70 5.27 -5.22 -26.02
N ARG A 71 5.47 -6.54 -26.11
CA ARG A 71 5.13 -7.31 -27.32
C ARG A 71 3.63 -7.22 -27.63
N ASP A 72 2.79 -7.44 -26.63
CA ASP A 72 1.33 -7.41 -26.82
C ASP A 72 0.82 -6.00 -27.15
N ALA A 73 1.42 -4.94 -26.57
CA ALA A 73 1.13 -3.56 -26.96
C ALA A 73 1.45 -3.31 -28.46
N VAL A 74 2.59 -3.81 -28.92
CA VAL A 74 2.99 -3.66 -30.34
C VAL A 74 2.09 -4.49 -31.26
N GLU A 75 1.94 -5.79 -31.00
CA GLU A 75 1.30 -6.72 -31.93
C GLU A 75 -0.24 -6.63 -31.90
N ARG A 76 -0.83 -6.33 -30.73
CA ARG A 76 -2.30 -6.33 -30.60
C ARG A 76 -2.92 -4.93 -30.65
N LEU A 77 -2.13 -3.86 -30.40
CA LEU A 77 -2.66 -2.50 -30.44
C LEU A 77 -2.00 -1.65 -31.53
N LEU A 78 -0.68 -1.41 -31.45
CA LEU A 78 -0.04 -0.40 -32.27
C LEU A 78 -0.02 -0.77 -33.76
N ARG A 79 0.46 -1.97 -34.11
CA ARG A 79 0.48 -2.44 -35.51
C ARG A 79 -0.92 -2.46 -36.13
N PRO A 80 -1.94 -3.09 -35.51
CA PRO A 80 -3.29 -3.08 -36.05
C PRO A 80 -3.91 -1.68 -36.19
N LEU A 81 -3.59 -0.75 -35.26
CA LEU A 81 -4.04 0.64 -35.38
C LEU A 81 -3.37 1.35 -36.58
N CYS A 82 -2.06 1.12 -36.77
CA CYS A 82 -1.35 1.66 -37.93
C CYS A 82 -1.88 1.12 -39.27
N GLU A 83 -2.41 -0.11 -39.34
CA GLU A 83 -3.03 -0.68 -40.52
C GLU A 83 -4.37 -0.03 -40.90
N CYS A 84 -5.08 0.54 -39.94
CA CYS A 84 -6.44 1.06 -40.14
C CYS A 84 -6.55 2.59 -39.96
N SER A 85 -5.55 3.26 -39.40
CA SER A 85 -5.47 4.72 -39.25
C SER A 85 -4.45 5.32 -40.20
N ALA A 86 -4.68 6.53 -40.71
CA ALA A 86 -3.64 7.21 -41.48
C ALA A 86 -2.39 7.50 -40.62
N HIS A 87 -2.60 7.90 -39.39
CA HIS A 87 -1.53 8.13 -38.42
C HIS A 87 -1.94 7.66 -37.02
N VAL A 88 -0.94 7.18 -36.25
CA VAL A 88 -1.06 6.84 -34.84
C VAL A 88 -0.06 7.67 -34.04
N VAL A 89 -0.51 8.29 -32.97
CA VAL A 89 0.30 9.06 -32.03
C VAL A 89 0.22 8.40 -30.65
N LEU A 90 1.36 7.95 -30.14
CA LEU A 90 1.51 7.38 -28.81
C LEU A 90 2.28 8.33 -27.93
N LEU A 91 1.68 8.83 -26.86
CA LEU A 91 2.34 9.64 -25.85
C LEU A 91 2.96 8.78 -24.75
N PHE A 92 4.09 9.22 -24.24
CA PHE A 92 4.60 8.78 -22.96
C PHE A 92 3.73 9.40 -21.84
N GLY A 93 3.25 8.56 -20.92
CA GLY A 93 2.43 8.99 -19.79
C GLY A 93 3.27 9.35 -18.56
N THR A 94 2.89 8.81 -17.40
CA THR A 94 3.62 9.06 -16.15
C THR A 94 4.76 8.05 -15.97
N ALA A 95 5.86 8.49 -15.35
CA ALA A 95 7.00 7.61 -15.04
C ALA A 95 6.66 6.48 -14.03
N ASN A 96 5.52 6.54 -13.37
CA ASN A 96 5.01 5.48 -12.50
C ASN A 96 4.46 4.28 -13.30
N HIS A 97 3.96 4.54 -14.48
CA HIS A 97 3.32 3.58 -15.37
C HIS A 97 4.19 3.27 -16.58
N ASP A 98 4.63 4.29 -17.30
CA ASP A 98 5.43 4.13 -18.49
C ASP A 98 6.93 4.20 -18.19
N ASN A 99 7.68 3.25 -18.73
CA ASN A 99 9.12 3.18 -18.58
C ASN A 99 9.81 3.60 -19.86
N PRO A 100 10.83 4.48 -19.83
CA PRO A 100 11.61 4.88 -21.02
C PRO A 100 12.17 3.69 -21.80
N LYS A 101 12.61 2.62 -21.12
CA LYS A 101 13.12 1.41 -21.80
C LYS A 101 12.03 0.64 -22.55
N ALA A 102 10.81 0.61 -22.02
CA ALA A 102 9.68 0.00 -22.73
C ALA A 102 9.37 0.78 -24.01
N PHE A 103 9.42 2.11 -23.98
CA PHE A 103 9.22 2.96 -25.14
C PHE A 103 10.37 2.85 -26.15
N GLU A 104 11.63 2.72 -25.71
CA GLU A 104 12.77 2.39 -26.59
C GLU A 104 12.57 1.05 -27.31
N ASN A 105 12.04 0.04 -26.59
CA ASN A 105 11.71 -1.27 -27.19
C ASN A 105 10.55 -1.15 -28.19
N ILE A 106 9.49 -0.40 -27.87
CA ILE A 106 8.40 -0.14 -28.81
C ILE A 106 8.97 0.51 -30.07
N PHE A 107 9.76 1.58 -29.94
CA PHE A 107 10.39 2.26 -31.09
C PHE A 107 11.23 1.31 -31.94
N THR A 108 11.98 0.40 -31.28
CA THR A 108 12.79 -0.60 -32.00
C THR A 108 11.93 -1.63 -32.72
N MET A 109 10.84 -2.08 -32.12
CA MET A 109 9.94 -3.10 -32.67
C MET A 109 9.00 -2.56 -33.74
N THR A 110 8.83 -1.24 -33.83
CA THR A 110 7.92 -0.55 -34.76
C THR A 110 8.62 0.35 -35.75
N ASN A 111 9.94 0.19 -35.92
CA ASN A 111 10.76 1.01 -36.82
C ASN A 111 10.41 0.85 -38.32
N ASP A 112 9.58 -0.15 -38.65
CA ASP A 112 9.01 -0.39 -39.96
C ASP A 112 7.66 0.32 -40.20
N LEU A 113 7.13 1.03 -39.20
CA LEU A 113 5.83 1.72 -39.27
C LEU A 113 6.06 3.23 -39.47
N ASP A 114 5.95 3.69 -40.69
CA ASP A 114 6.15 5.10 -41.06
C ASP A 114 5.06 6.05 -40.52
N ASN A 115 3.90 5.51 -40.12
CA ASN A 115 2.74 6.27 -39.68
C ASN A 115 2.53 6.22 -38.13
N LEU A 116 3.50 5.71 -37.39
CA LEU A 116 3.51 5.73 -35.91
C LEU A 116 4.45 6.81 -35.40
N ASN A 117 3.92 7.72 -34.59
CA ASN A 117 4.68 8.70 -33.84
C ASN A 117 4.71 8.30 -32.38
N VAL A 118 5.90 8.10 -31.81
CA VAL A 118 6.10 7.76 -30.38
C VAL A 118 6.73 8.98 -29.70
N ASP A 119 5.94 9.72 -28.94
CA ASP A 119 6.32 10.99 -28.37
C ASP A 119 6.72 10.83 -26.91
N THR A 120 8.02 10.99 -26.62
CA THR A 120 8.59 11.00 -25.26
C THR A 120 9.09 12.38 -24.82
N ALA A 121 8.96 13.36 -25.69
CA ALA A 121 9.32 14.77 -25.46
C ALA A 121 8.31 15.68 -26.16
N PRO A 122 8.11 16.92 -25.69
CA PRO A 122 7.21 17.87 -26.35
C PRO A 122 7.59 18.10 -27.81
N ALA A 123 6.60 18.01 -28.70
CA ALA A 123 6.79 18.09 -30.15
C ALA A 123 5.66 18.84 -30.84
N LEU A 124 5.97 19.41 -32.00
CA LEU A 124 5.01 20.01 -32.93
C LEU A 124 5.32 19.53 -34.32
N TYR A 125 4.37 18.86 -34.96
CA TYR A 125 4.52 18.34 -36.30
C TYR A 125 3.20 18.32 -37.06
N ARG A 126 3.24 18.06 -38.36
CA ARG A 126 2.06 18.04 -39.26
C ARG A 126 1.87 16.65 -39.83
N LEU A 127 0.63 16.23 -39.87
CA LEU A 127 0.24 14.94 -40.39
C LEU A 127 -0.75 15.17 -41.54
N ARG A 128 -0.71 14.31 -42.54
CA ARG A 128 -1.59 14.39 -43.71
C ARG A 128 -2.71 13.38 -43.57
N CYS A 129 -3.93 13.88 -43.52
CA CYS A 129 -5.15 13.05 -43.45
C CYS A 129 -5.45 12.28 -44.75
N ASN A 130 -6.34 11.32 -44.65
CA ASN A 130 -6.77 10.48 -45.83
C ASN A 130 -7.32 11.31 -46.98
N ASP A 131 -8.01 12.41 -46.67
CA ASP A 131 -8.58 13.32 -47.69
C ASP A 131 -7.54 14.31 -48.27
N GLY A 132 -6.28 14.22 -47.81
CA GLY A 132 -5.18 15.05 -48.22
C GLY A 132 -5.06 16.39 -47.48
N SER A 133 -5.97 16.71 -46.57
CA SER A 133 -5.87 17.84 -45.68
C SER A 133 -4.73 17.66 -44.63
N TRP A 134 -4.32 18.75 -44.02
CA TRP A 134 -3.29 18.73 -42.98
C TRP A 134 -3.90 18.95 -41.61
N VAL A 135 -3.34 18.30 -40.59
CA VAL A 135 -3.57 18.54 -39.17
C VAL A 135 -2.25 18.72 -38.44
N GLN A 136 -2.17 19.64 -37.50
CA GLN A 136 -1.02 19.82 -36.61
C GLN A 136 -1.26 19.11 -35.29
N ILE A 137 -0.24 18.43 -34.81
CA ILE A 137 -0.22 17.80 -33.50
C ILE A 137 0.73 18.57 -32.62
N MET A 138 0.21 19.08 -31.51
CA MET A 138 0.96 19.63 -30.40
C MET A 138 0.99 18.56 -29.30
N SER A 139 2.09 17.84 -29.21
CA SER A 139 2.28 16.72 -28.30
C SER A 139 3.01 17.16 -27.04
N VAL A 140 2.46 16.91 -25.86
CA VAL A 140 3.05 17.25 -24.56
C VAL A 140 2.97 16.00 -23.66
N PRO A 141 3.91 15.06 -23.84
CA PRO A 141 3.98 13.84 -23.04
C PRO A 141 4.16 14.14 -21.54
N GLY A 142 3.78 13.19 -20.70
CA GLY A 142 4.08 13.22 -19.28
C GLY A 142 5.58 13.32 -19.04
N PHE A 143 5.97 13.91 -17.92
CA PHE A 143 7.39 14.08 -17.63
C PHE A 143 7.80 13.51 -16.27
N ASP A 144 9.05 13.08 -16.19
CA ASP A 144 9.63 12.59 -14.94
C ASP A 144 10.09 13.76 -14.06
N LYS A 145 9.40 13.98 -12.94
CA LYS A 145 9.78 14.99 -11.92
C LYS A 145 11.20 14.77 -11.38
N GLY A 146 11.72 13.55 -11.43
CA GLY A 146 13.10 13.25 -11.06
C GLY A 146 14.14 13.99 -11.91
N ARG A 147 13.83 14.25 -13.18
CA ARG A 147 14.67 15.06 -14.04
C ARG A 147 14.74 16.52 -13.59
N LEU A 148 13.60 17.10 -13.19
CA LEU A 148 13.59 18.47 -12.67
C LEU A 148 14.46 18.62 -11.42
N ARG A 149 14.40 17.64 -10.51
CA ARG A 149 15.25 17.58 -9.31
C ARG A 149 16.74 17.49 -9.62
N THR A 150 17.09 16.83 -10.71
CA THR A 150 18.49 16.73 -11.14
C THR A 150 19.04 18.09 -11.55
N PHE A 151 18.22 18.96 -12.16
CA PHE A 151 18.63 20.31 -12.55
C PHE A 151 18.52 21.33 -11.41
N CYS A 152 17.63 21.13 -10.46
CA CYS A 152 17.35 22.04 -9.36
C CYS A 152 17.30 21.26 -8.02
N PRO A 153 18.43 20.78 -7.52
CA PRO A 153 18.46 19.99 -6.29
C PRO A 153 18.11 20.85 -5.06
N GLY A 154 17.31 20.29 -4.15
CA GLY A 154 16.97 20.92 -2.87
C GLY A 154 15.74 21.83 -2.88
N MET A 155 14.95 21.82 -3.94
CA MET A 155 13.62 22.47 -3.93
C MET A 155 12.67 21.70 -3.01
N ASP A 156 11.82 22.45 -2.29
CA ASP A 156 10.65 21.86 -1.65
C ASP A 156 9.61 21.46 -2.71
N LYS A 157 8.68 20.62 -2.30
CA LYS A 157 7.70 20.03 -3.21
C LYS A 157 6.71 21.02 -3.80
N GLU A 158 6.39 22.08 -3.09
CA GLU A 158 5.51 23.13 -3.56
C GLU A 158 6.17 23.94 -4.67
N THR A 159 7.39 24.37 -4.44
CA THR A 159 8.21 25.06 -5.44
C THR A 159 8.43 24.16 -6.67
N GLU A 160 8.65 22.87 -6.49
CA GLU A 160 8.78 21.90 -7.59
C GLU A 160 7.48 21.83 -8.41
N ASN A 161 6.32 21.68 -7.78
CA ASN A 161 5.03 21.64 -8.49
C ASN A 161 4.71 22.96 -9.17
N PHE A 162 4.99 24.09 -8.51
CA PHE A 162 4.79 25.41 -9.09
C PHE A 162 5.66 25.59 -10.35
N ASN A 163 6.93 25.27 -10.26
CA ASN A 163 7.88 25.39 -11.39
C ASN A 163 7.51 24.42 -12.51
N ALA A 164 7.14 23.18 -12.18
CA ALA A 164 6.71 22.21 -13.16
C ALA A 164 5.40 22.64 -13.85
N THR A 165 4.44 23.17 -13.10
CA THR A 165 3.22 23.75 -13.64
C THR A 165 3.50 24.89 -14.60
N ALA A 166 4.37 25.84 -14.21
CA ALA A 166 4.78 26.93 -15.07
C ALA A 166 5.46 26.40 -16.35
N LEU A 167 6.42 25.47 -16.20
CA LEU A 167 7.16 24.89 -17.33
C LEU A 167 6.23 24.22 -18.36
N ILE A 168 5.24 23.45 -17.91
CA ILE A 168 4.32 22.77 -18.82
C ILE A 168 3.41 23.75 -19.52
N ASN A 169 2.84 24.73 -18.80
CA ASN A 169 2.01 25.75 -19.40
C ASN A 169 2.82 26.64 -20.39
N ASP A 170 4.05 27.02 -20.06
CA ASP A 170 4.95 27.73 -20.95
C ASP A 170 5.33 26.88 -22.18
N THR A 171 5.53 25.57 -22.00
CA THR A 171 5.80 24.64 -23.11
C THR A 171 4.63 24.61 -24.09
N ILE A 172 3.39 24.49 -23.59
CA ILE A 172 2.19 24.54 -24.43
C ILE A 172 2.12 25.86 -25.19
N MET A 173 2.33 26.99 -24.51
CA MET A 173 2.30 28.33 -25.15
C MET A 173 3.45 28.52 -26.15
N GLY A 174 4.64 28.00 -25.84
CA GLY A 174 5.78 28.02 -26.75
C GLY A 174 5.55 27.23 -28.05
N LEU A 175 4.91 26.06 -27.93
CA LEU A 175 4.47 25.25 -29.09
C LEU A 175 3.38 25.98 -29.87
N ALA A 176 2.38 26.52 -29.17
CA ALA A 176 1.26 27.26 -29.77
C ALA A 176 1.73 28.47 -30.59
N GLY A 177 2.76 29.18 -30.12
CA GLY A 177 3.39 30.28 -30.87
C GLY A 177 4.05 29.87 -32.18
N ARG A 178 4.30 28.58 -32.40
CA ARG A 178 4.91 28.01 -33.62
C ARG A 178 3.89 27.37 -34.55
N CYS A 179 2.62 27.25 -34.12
CA CYS A 179 1.57 26.69 -34.93
C CYS A 179 1.21 27.56 -36.12
N ASP A 180 0.95 26.92 -37.25
CA ASP A 180 0.36 27.55 -38.43
C ASP A 180 -1.15 27.66 -38.21
N LYS A 181 -1.65 28.86 -38.05
CA LYS A 181 -3.08 29.10 -37.76
C LYS A 181 -4.03 28.77 -38.91
N SER A 182 -3.51 28.42 -40.10
CA SER A 182 -4.33 27.94 -41.22
C SER A 182 -4.58 26.41 -41.19
N ILE A 183 -3.93 25.70 -40.30
CA ILE A 183 -4.01 24.23 -40.17
C ILE A 183 -4.67 23.90 -38.83
N PRO A 184 -5.72 23.06 -38.82
CA PRO A 184 -6.32 22.58 -37.58
C PRO A 184 -5.28 21.97 -36.63
N THR A 185 -5.33 22.38 -35.37
CA THR A 185 -4.33 21.99 -34.38
C THR A 185 -4.96 21.20 -33.24
N ILE A 186 -4.39 20.03 -32.95
CA ILE A 186 -4.81 19.18 -31.86
C ILE A 186 -3.71 19.18 -30.80
N LEU A 187 -4.07 19.55 -29.58
CA LEU A 187 -3.22 19.33 -28.39
C LEU A 187 -3.46 17.92 -27.87
N THR A 188 -2.39 17.17 -27.67
CA THR A 188 -2.47 15.93 -26.89
C THR A 188 -1.49 16.00 -25.73
N ALA A 189 -1.96 15.71 -24.51
CA ALA A 189 -1.18 15.86 -23.31
C ALA A 189 -1.57 14.84 -22.24
N HIS A 190 -0.63 14.49 -21.39
CA HIS A 190 -0.85 13.55 -20.27
C HIS A 190 -0.59 14.25 -18.94
N TYR A 191 -1.56 15.04 -18.49
CA TYR A 191 -1.50 15.85 -17.26
C TYR A 191 -2.88 16.08 -16.66
N THR A 192 -2.89 16.37 -15.36
CA THR A 192 -4.08 16.91 -14.69
C THR A 192 -4.41 18.30 -15.25
N VAL A 193 -5.65 18.56 -15.57
CA VAL A 193 -6.17 19.91 -15.87
C VAL A 193 -6.88 20.43 -14.64
N ALA A 194 -6.61 21.66 -14.23
CA ALA A 194 -7.28 22.27 -13.09
C ALA A 194 -8.79 22.31 -13.29
N GLY A 195 -9.55 21.83 -12.30
CA GLY A 195 -11.02 21.72 -12.38
C GLY A 195 -11.53 20.39 -12.94
N ALA A 196 -10.66 19.46 -13.35
CA ALA A 196 -11.06 18.10 -13.69
C ALA A 196 -11.54 17.35 -12.43
N GLU A 197 -12.46 16.41 -12.64
CA GLU A 197 -12.96 15.52 -11.58
C GLU A 197 -12.17 14.22 -11.58
N ALA A 198 -11.73 13.81 -10.38
CA ALA A 198 -11.15 12.48 -10.16
C ALA A 198 -12.24 11.39 -10.14
N ASP A 199 -11.82 10.12 -10.14
CA ASP A 199 -12.74 8.96 -10.13
C ASP A 199 -13.66 8.94 -8.90
N ASN A 200 -13.18 9.42 -7.77
CA ASN A 200 -13.97 9.56 -6.54
C ASN A 200 -14.87 10.81 -6.48
N GLY A 201 -14.95 11.58 -7.56
CA GLY A 201 -15.74 12.80 -7.66
C GLY A 201 -15.13 14.04 -7.00
N SER A 202 -13.92 13.95 -6.45
CA SER A 202 -13.19 15.14 -5.98
C SER A 202 -12.64 15.95 -7.14
N THR A 203 -12.52 17.27 -6.97
CA THR A 203 -12.00 18.17 -8.01
C THR A 203 -10.54 18.47 -7.77
N PHE A 204 -9.71 18.36 -8.81
CA PHE A 204 -8.30 18.75 -8.74
C PHE A 204 -8.15 20.28 -8.68
N LEU A 205 -7.42 20.75 -7.69
CA LEU A 205 -7.12 22.16 -7.49
C LEU A 205 -5.66 22.46 -7.86
N ALA A 206 -5.43 23.65 -8.42
CA ALA A 206 -4.09 24.13 -8.71
C ALA A 206 -3.25 24.19 -7.41
N GLY A 207 -2.01 23.68 -7.46
CA GLY A 207 -1.06 23.65 -6.35
C GLY A 207 -0.94 22.29 -5.64
N GLN A 208 -1.90 21.38 -5.82
CA GLN A 208 -1.82 20.01 -5.28
C GLN A 208 -0.97 19.08 -6.15
N ASP A 209 -0.96 19.29 -7.45
CA ASP A 209 -0.16 18.57 -8.43
C ASP A 209 0.34 19.52 -9.54
N VAL A 210 1.08 18.96 -10.50
CA VAL A 210 1.43 19.64 -11.75
C VAL A 210 0.20 19.70 -12.63
N VAL A 211 -0.26 20.91 -12.92
CA VAL A 211 -1.52 21.10 -13.63
C VAL A 211 -1.37 21.94 -14.90
N VAL A 212 -2.12 21.57 -15.92
CA VAL A 212 -2.40 22.44 -17.05
C VAL A 212 -3.60 23.32 -16.70
N LEU A 213 -3.49 24.61 -16.96
CA LEU A 213 -4.58 25.54 -16.71
C LEU A 213 -5.56 25.54 -17.90
N PRO A 214 -6.89 25.52 -17.68
CA PRO A 214 -7.86 25.67 -18.75
C PRO A 214 -7.61 26.93 -19.60
N ALA A 215 -7.21 28.02 -18.95
CA ALA A 215 -6.86 29.27 -19.64
C ALA A 215 -5.64 29.12 -20.59
N THR A 216 -4.69 28.23 -20.27
CA THR A 216 -3.56 27.94 -21.16
C THR A 216 -4.04 27.18 -22.40
N ILE A 217 -4.94 26.22 -22.24
CA ILE A 217 -5.55 25.50 -23.37
C ILE A 217 -6.30 26.46 -24.28
N ASP A 218 -7.09 27.34 -23.71
CA ASP A 218 -7.83 28.37 -24.48
C ASP A 218 -6.88 29.35 -25.20
N ALA A 219 -5.84 29.83 -24.48
CA ALA A 219 -4.88 30.76 -25.04
C ALA A 219 -3.97 30.14 -26.13
N ALA A 220 -3.75 28.84 -26.08
CA ALA A 220 -3.00 28.11 -27.12
C ALA A 220 -3.72 28.15 -28.48
N GLY A 221 -5.05 28.34 -28.48
CA GLY A 221 -5.85 28.46 -29.70
C GLY A 221 -5.82 27.20 -30.53
N VAL A 222 -5.85 26.03 -29.85
CA VAL A 222 -5.99 24.72 -30.49
C VAL A 222 -7.47 24.41 -30.73
N ASP A 223 -7.77 23.57 -31.70
CA ASP A 223 -9.15 23.24 -32.11
C ASP A 223 -9.73 22.09 -31.28
N LEU A 224 -8.85 21.24 -30.73
CA LEU A 224 -9.22 20.10 -29.86
C LEU A 224 -8.08 19.80 -28.91
N ALA A 225 -8.39 19.46 -27.67
CA ALA A 225 -7.44 18.87 -26.73
C ALA A 225 -7.85 17.42 -26.38
N CYS A 226 -6.97 16.48 -26.69
CA CYS A 226 -7.07 15.05 -26.37
C CYS A 226 -6.18 14.74 -25.18
N LEU A 227 -6.77 14.50 -24.00
CA LEU A 227 -6.07 14.40 -22.73
C LEU A 227 -6.13 12.97 -22.18
N GLY A 228 -5.03 12.52 -21.54
CA GLY A 228 -4.96 11.34 -20.68
C GLY A 228 -4.57 11.71 -19.25
N HIS A 229 -4.40 10.72 -18.38
CA HIS A 229 -4.05 10.80 -16.95
C HIS A 229 -5.25 10.72 -15.99
N ILE A 230 -6.41 11.23 -16.34
CA ILE A 230 -7.62 11.11 -15.51
C ILE A 230 -8.47 9.99 -16.06
N HIS A 231 -8.74 8.98 -15.23
CA HIS A 231 -9.42 7.75 -15.66
C HIS A 231 -10.92 7.93 -15.94
N ARG A 232 -11.50 9.02 -15.43
CA ARG A 232 -12.89 9.37 -15.66
C ARG A 232 -13.03 10.12 -16.99
N PRO A 233 -13.76 9.58 -17.99
CA PRO A 233 -14.02 10.29 -19.24
C PRO A 233 -14.88 11.51 -18.97
N GLN A 234 -14.40 12.67 -19.41
CA GLN A 234 -15.07 13.94 -19.15
C GLN A 234 -14.66 15.02 -20.15
N LYS A 235 -15.55 15.99 -20.32
CA LYS A 235 -15.25 17.23 -21.03
C LYS A 235 -14.83 18.30 -20.03
N ILE A 236 -13.72 18.96 -20.26
CA ILE A 236 -13.23 20.05 -19.40
C ILE A 236 -14.01 21.34 -19.66
N ALA A 237 -14.24 22.07 -18.58
CA ALA A 237 -14.92 23.37 -18.63
C ALA A 237 -13.95 24.49 -19.08
N CYS A 238 -13.70 24.54 -20.40
CA CYS A 238 -12.95 25.61 -21.08
C CYS A 238 -13.62 25.91 -22.44
N ASN A 239 -13.20 26.99 -23.10
CA ASN A 239 -13.77 27.37 -24.41
C ASN A 239 -13.36 26.40 -25.49
N THR A 240 -12.10 25.97 -25.47
CA THR A 240 -11.58 24.96 -26.37
C THR A 240 -12.18 23.59 -26.06
N PRO A 241 -12.69 22.83 -27.04
CA PRO A 241 -13.12 21.47 -26.83
C PRO A 241 -11.96 20.60 -26.29
N ALA A 242 -12.04 20.23 -25.02
CA ALA A 242 -11.01 19.45 -24.34
C ALA A 242 -11.66 18.24 -23.62
N TYR A 243 -11.09 17.05 -23.84
CA TYR A 243 -11.66 15.81 -23.34
C TYR A 243 -10.60 14.91 -22.73
N TYR A 244 -10.90 14.32 -21.59
CA TYR A 244 -10.23 13.11 -21.11
C TYR A 244 -10.95 11.89 -21.68
N CYS A 245 -10.19 10.98 -22.28
CA CYS A 245 -10.75 9.71 -22.74
C CYS A 245 -11.15 8.78 -21.60
N GLY A 246 -10.50 8.92 -20.45
CA GLY A 246 -10.58 7.97 -19.36
C GLY A 246 -9.79 6.69 -19.63
N CYS A 247 -9.77 5.77 -18.68
CA CYS A 247 -9.16 4.45 -18.87
C CYS A 247 -10.09 3.50 -19.61
N ILE A 248 -9.50 2.47 -20.24
CA ILE A 248 -10.24 1.50 -21.05
C ILE A 248 -10.88 0.38 -20.22
N ASN A 249 -10.45 0.20 -18.96
CA ASN A 249 -10.93 -0.87 -18.09
C ASN A 249 -11.11 -0.33 -16.68
N GLU A 250 -12.09 -0.85 -15.92
CA GLU A 250 -12.20 -0.53 -14.51
C GLU A 250 -10.99 -1.10 -13.75
N LEU A 251 -10.18 -0.27 -13.14
CA LEU A 251 -8.97 -0.67 -12.43
C LEU A 251 -9.27 -1.01 -10.97
N THR A 252 -10.15 -0.24 -10.35
CA THR A 252 -10.52 -0.33 -8.93
C THR A 252 -12.03 -0.16 -8.72
N PHE A 253 -12.51 -0.38 -7.50
CA PHE A 253 -13.92 -0.11 -7.14
C PHE A 253 -14.29 1.38 -7.13
N ASN A 254 -13.33 2.28 -7.22
CA ASN A 254 -13.63 3.71 -7.40
C ASN A 254 -14.19 4.00 -8.80
N ASP A 255 -13.88 3.14 -9.75
CA ASP A 255 -14.30 3.24 -11.14
C ASP A 255 -15.70 2.65 -11.39
N GLU A 256 -16.31 1.95 -10.40
CA GLU A 256 -17.56 1.19 -10.51
C GLU A 256 -18.72 1.96 -11.15
N ALA A 257 -18.82 3.28 -10.90
CA ALA A 257 -19.87 4.14 -11.45
C ALA A 257 -19.43 4.89 -12.72
N THR A 258 -18.24 4.63 -13.23
CA THR A 258 -17.64 5.36 -14.35
C THR A 258 -17.80 4.56 -15.64
N ARG A 259 -17.98 5.26 -16.76
CA ARG A 259 -17.94 4.64 -18.07
C ARG A 259 -16.51 4.49 -18.54
N HIS A 260 -16.19 3.38 -19.21
CA HIS A 260 -14.84 3.09 -19.71
C HIS A 260 -14.86 2.90 -21.21
N GLY A 261 -13.92 3.55 -21.91
CA GLY A 261 -13.95 3.54 -23.35
C GLY A 261 -13.02 4.57 -23.99
N PHE A 262 -13.44 5.11 -25.11
CA PHE A 262 -12.67 6.06 -25.88
C PHE A 262 -13.60 7.00 -26.65
N TYR A 263 -13.04 8.11 -27.15
CA TYR A 263 -13.80 9.04 -27.99
C TYR A 263 -13.51 8.87 -29.48
N ILE A 264 -14.51 9.12 -30.31
CA ILE A 264 -14.36 9.44 -31.72
C ILE A 264 -14.79 10.89 -31.92
N HIS A 265 -13.86 11.74 -32.33
CA HIS A 265 -14.09 13.12 -32.66
C HIS A 265 -14.14 13.27 -34.19
N THR A 266 -15.03 14.10 -34.68
CA THR A 266 -15.10 14.49 -36.09
C THR A 266 -14.93 16.00 -36.18
N MET A 267 -13.96 16.46 -36.96
CA MET A 267 -13.66 17.86 -37.20
C MET A 267 -13.95 18.25 -38.65
N ASP A 268 -14.44 19.47 -38.86
CA ASP A 268 -14.56 20.11 -40.17
C ASP A 268 -13.74 21.42 -40.14
N GLY A 269 -12.56 21.38 -40.74
CA GLY A 269 -11.60 22.47 -40.61
C GLY A 269 -11.23 22.73 -39.15
N HIS A 270 -11.45 23.96 -38.65
CA HIS A 270 -11.16 24.35 -37.28
C HIS A 270 -12.31 24.12 -36.29
N GLY A 271 -13.32 23.33 -36.65
CA GLY A 271 -14.48 23.10 -35.79
C GLY A 271 -14.70 21.63 -35.47
N ILE A 272 -15.01 21.33 -34.18
CA ILE A 272 -15.55 20.03 -33.78
C ILE A 272 -17.03 19.95 -34.22
N VAL A 273 -17.32 19.00 -35.08
CA VAL A 273 -18.69 18.70 -35.53
C VAL A 273 -19.36 17.75 -34.54
N LYS A 274 -18.63 16.74 -34.09
CA LYS A 274 -19.16 15.68 -33.21
C LYS A 274 -18.07 15.11 -32.33
N SER A 275 -18.44 14.75 -31.12
CA SER A 275 -17.60 13.94 -30.20
C SER A 275 -18.48 12.86 -29.60
N GLU A 276 -18.20 11.61 -29.89
CA GLU A 276 -18.93 10.44 -29.42
C GLU A 276 -18.07 9.60 -28.51
N PHE A 277 -18.60 9.26 -27.33
CA PHE A 277 -17.97 8.32 -26.43
C PHE A 277 -18.44 6.90 -26.76
N HIS A 278 -17.49 6.02 -27.01
CA HIS A 278 -17.70 4.60 -27.26
C HIS A 278 -17.34 3.83 -25.99
N GLU A 279 -18.35 3.31 -25.31
CA GLU A 279 -18.15 2.47 -24.13
C GLU A 279 -17.72 1.07 -24.58
N LEU A 280 -16.68 0.52 -23.91
CA LEU A 280 -16.15 -0.82 -24.20
C LEU A 280 -16.98 -1.88 -23.48
N GLU A 281 -17.55 -2.80 -24.27
CA GLU A 281 -18.29 -3.96 -23.74
C GLU A 281 -17.35 -4.97 -23.08
N SER A 282 -16.10 -5.06 -23.53
CA SER A 282 -15.06 -5.93 -22.97
C SER A 282 -14.55 -5.49 -21.62
N SER A 283 -14.82 -4.25 -21.19
CA SER A 283 -14.42 -3.74 -19.88
C SER A 283 -15.16 -4.48 -18.77
N ARG A 284 -14.41 -5.21 -17.94
CA ARG A 284 -14.99 -5.97 -16.83
C ARG A 284 -15.40 -5.04 -15.69
N LYS A 285 -16.68 -5.16 -15.32
CA LYS A 285 -17.28 -4.31 -14.30
C LYS A 285 -16.96 -4.77 -12.89
N HIS A 286 -16.71 -3.79 -12.01
CA HIS A 286 -16.76 -3.97 -10.56
C HIS A 286 -18.20 -3.83 -10.08
N TYR A 287 -18.52 -4.49 -8.98
CA TYR A 287 -19.83 -4.40 -8.36
C TYR A 287 -19.75 -4.47 -6.84
N THR A 288 -20.20 -3.43 -6.17
CA THR A 288 -20.36 -3.42 -4.72
C THR A 288 -21.73 -3.95 -4.35
N MET A 289 -21.76 -5.21 -3.92
CA MET A 289 -22.98 -5.84 -3.44
C MET A 289 -23.21 -5.45 -1.99
N ARG A 290 -24.39 -4.86 -1.71
CA ARG A 290 -24.84 -4.59 -0.35
C ARG A 290 -25.90 -5.62 0.03
N ILE A 291 -25.67 -6.33 1.13
CA ILE A 291 -26.57 -7.35 1.66
C ILE A 291 -27.08 -6.82 3.01
N ASP A 292 -28.37 -6.68 3.12
CA ASP A 292 -29.00 -6.25 4.37
C ASP A 292 -29.01 -7.37 5.43
N ARG A 293 -29.22 -6.98 6.67
CA ARG A 293 -29.22 -7.91 7.80
C ARG A 293 -30.24 -9.07 7.65
N PRO A 294 -31.50 -8.85 7.21
CA PRO A 294 -32.44 -9.96 7.00
C PRO A 294 -31.93 -11.02 6.02
N GLN A 295 -31.30 -10.62 4.93
CA GLN A 295 -30.72 -11.53 3.94
C GLN A 295 -29.50 -12.28 4.50
N ILE A 296 -28.66 -11.63 5.30
CA ILE A 296 -27.54 -12.28 5.99
C ILE A 296 -28.04 -13.31 6.99
N MET A 297 -29.07 -12.99 7.78
CA MET A 297 -29.69 -13.95 8.71
C MET A 297 -30.29 -15.15 7.99
N GLN A 298 -30.95 -14.92 6.85
CA GLN A 298 -31.46 -16.02 6.03
C GLN A 298 -30.32 -16.89 5.51
N PHE A 299 -29.24 -16.28 5.03
CA PHE A 299 -28.07 -17.02 4.56
C PHE A 299 -27.41 -17.84 5.67
N ILE A 300 -27.28 -17.31 6.90
CA ILE A 300 -26.76 -18.03 8.06
C ILE A 300 -27.68 -19.25 8.40
N ALA A 301 -28.99 -19.08 8.28
CA ALA A 301 -29.96 -20.09 8.68
C ALA A 301 -30.04 -21.27 7.71
N ASP A 302 -30.00 -21.03 6.39
CA ASP A 302 -30.30 -22.05 5.38
C ASP A 302 -29.43 -21.99 4.12
N GLY A 303 -28.42 -21.11 4.06
CA GLY A 303 -27.55 -20.91 2.91
C GLY A 303 -28.23 -20.24 1.71
N THR A 304 -29.45 -19.70 1.88
CA THR A 304 -30.20 -19.06 0.81
C THR A 304 -29.79 -17.60 0.65
N LEU A 305 -29.41 -17.24 -0.56
CA LEU A 305 -29.09 -15.87 -0.96
C LEU A 305 -30.06 -15.45 -2.08
N ASN A 306 -30.95 -14.54 -1.77
CA ASN A 306 -31.97 -14.10 -2.71
C ASN A 306 -31.49 -12.91 -3.56
N ILE A 307 -30.57 -13.18 -4.46
CA ILE A 307 -29.94 -12.21 -5.35
C ILE A 307 -30.04 -12.74 -6.78
N ALA A 308 -30.33 -11.86 -7.73
CA ALA A 308 -30.36 -12.23 -9.14
C ALA A 308 -28.94 -12.49 -9.65
N ALA A 309 -28.72 -13.60 -10.35
CA ALA A 309 -27.40 -14.02 -10.80
C ALA A 309 -26.77 -13.00 -11.79
N ASP A 310 -27.57 -12.29 -12.58
CA ASP A 310 -27.12 -11.26 -13.52
C ASP A 310 -26.46 -10.05 -12.84
N GLN A 311 -26.74 -9.80 -11.55
CA GLN A 311 -26.08 -8.74 -10.80
C GLN A 311 -24.60 -9.01 -10.59
N VAL A 312 -24.19 -10.27 -10.46
CA VAL A 312 -22.81 -10.68 -10.17
C VAL A 312 -22.11 -11.36 -11.32
N TYR A 313 -22.87 -11.84 -12.32
CA TYR A 313 -22.33 -12.63 -13.43
C TYR A 313 -21.21 -11.89 -14.19
N GLY A 314 -20.05 -12.51 -14.27
CA GLY A 314 -18.88 -11.99 -14.97
C GLY A 314 -18.20 -10.80 -14.30
N LYS A 315 -18.68 -10.31 -13.16
CA LYS A 315 -18.16 -9.11 -12.47
C LYS A 315 -17.15 -9.44 -11.39
N ILE A 316 -16.36 -8.43 -11.04
CA ILE A 316 -15.55 -8.42 -9.81
C ILE A 316 -16.42 -7.86 -8.71
N VAL A 317 -16.68 -8.67 -7.68
CA VAL A 317 -17.64 -8.32 -6.64
C VAL A 317 -16.92 -8.09 -5.32
N ARG A 318 -17.25 -7.00 -4.63
CA ARG A 318 -17.02 -6.84 -3.20
C ARG A 318 -18.35 -6.86 -2.47
N VAL A 319 -18.38 -7.53 -1.32
CA VAL A 319 -19.58 -7.63 -0.51
C VAL A 319 -19.48 -6.72 0.69
N ARG A 320 -20.51 -5.93 0.90
CA ARG A 320 -20.75 -5.13 2.10
C ARG A 320 -22.05 -5.60 2.72
N TYR A 321 -22.06 -5.90 4.03
CA TYR A 321 -23.25 -6.43 4.71
C TYR A 321 -23.43 -5.81 6.08
N SER A 322 -24.68 -5.77 6.56
CA SER A 322 -25.03 -5.33 7.89
C SER A 322 -25.38 -6.54 8.76
N CYS A 323 -24.81 -6.60 9.96
CA CYS A 323 -25.06 -7.70 10.91
C CYS A 323 -24.72 -7.28 12.34
N THR A 324 -25.11 -8.10 13.33
CA THR A 324 -24.57 -8.00 14.69
C THR A 324 -23.26 -8.76 14.80
N SER A 325 -22.48 -8.49 15.88
CA SER A 325 -21.24 -9.20 16.16
C SER A 325 -21.41 -10.73 16.32
N GLU A 326 -22.57 -11.18 16.80
CA GLU A 326 -22.90 -12.61 16.90
C GLU A 326 -23.20 -13.23 15.54
N GLU A 327 -23.96 -12.55 14.71
CA GLU A 327 -24.29 -12.95 13.35
C GLU A 327 -23.03 -12.99 12.48
N GLU A 328 -22.10 -12.06 12.66
CA GLU A 328 -20.82 -12.05 11.94
C GLU A 328 -19.98 -13.30 12.26
N LYS A 329 -19.93 -13.72 13.53
CA LYS A 329 -19.25 -14.95 13.94
C LYS A 329 -19.90 -16.19 13.36
N ALA A 330 -21.22 -16.19 13.18
CA ALA A 330 -21.98 -17.30 12.60
C ALA A 330 -21.90 -17.32 11.07
N LEU A 331 -21.56 -16.19 10.41
CA LEU A 331 -21.50 -16.09 8.97
C LEU A 331 -20.31 -16.85 8.39
N ASN A 332 -20.59 -17.87 7.60
CA ASN A 332 -19.58 -18.59 6.83
C ASN A 332 -19.23 -17.82 5.55
N LYS A 333 -18.23 -16.90 5.65
CA LYS A 333 -17.78 -16.08 4.50
C LYS A 333 -17.29 -16.91 3.33
N ALA A 334 -16.69 -18.09 3.59
CA ALA A 334 -16.21 -18.98 2.53
C ALA A 334 -17.38 -19.61 1.74
N GLU A 335 -18.46 -19.95 2.40
CA GLU A 335 -19.67 -20.47 1.79
C GLU A 335 -20.38 -19.38 0.96
N LEU A 336 -20.45 -18.15 1.49
CA LEU A 336 -20.97 -16.99 0.77
C LEU A 336 -20.15 -16.72 -0.50
N GLN A 337 -18.82 -16.74 -0.38
CA GLN A 337 -17.92 -16.60 -1.52
C GLN A 337 -18.17 -17.70 -2.57
N GLN A 338 -18.26 -18.96 -2.13
CA GLN A 338 -18.52 -20.09 -3.02
C GLN A 338 -19.87 -19.95 -3.73
N LYS A 339 -20.90 -19.51 -3.03
CA LYS A 339 -22.23 -19.28 -3.58
C LYS A 339 -22.21 -18.23 -4.68
N LEU A 340 -21.56 -17.09 -4.44
CA LEU A 340 -21.42 -16.01 -5.42
C LEU A 340 -20.60 -16.46 -6.65
N MET A 341 -19.55 -17.25 -6.43
CA MET A 341 -18.79 -17.85 -7.53
C MET A 341 -19.64 -18.84 -8.37
N GLN A 342 -20.52 -19.64 -7.72
CA GLN A 342 -21.47 -20.52 -8.41
C GLN A 342 -22.51 -19.74 -9.21
N MET A 343 -22.89 -18.54 -8.77
CA MET A 343 -23.76 -17.61 -9.50
C MET A 343 -23.07 -16.93 -10.69
N GLY A 344 -21.78 -17.22 -10.89
CA GLY A 344 -21.01 -16.74 -12.03
C GLY A 344 -20.22 -15.46 -11.80
N ALA A 345 -20.00 -15.02 -10.54
CA ALA A 345 -19.06 -13.95 -10.26
C ALA A 345 -17.67 -14.33 -10.77
N PHE A 346 -16.98 -13.35 -11.37
CA PHE A 346 -15.63 -13.60 -11.88
C PHE A 346 -14.59 -13.70 -10.75
N TYR A 347 -14.72 -12.82 -9.78
CA TYR A 347 -13.82 -12.76 -8.62
C TYR A 347 -14.50 -12.07 -7.46
N ILE A 348 -14.26 -12.55 -6.25
CA ILE A 348 -14.70 -11.91 -5.02
C ILE A 348 -13.49 -11.25 -4.38
N SER A 349 -13.49 -9.92 -4.33
CA SER A 349 -12.37 -9.13 -3.80
C SER A 349 -12.33 -9.19 -2.28
N ASP A 350 -13.43 -8.87 -1.64
CA ASP A 350 -13.56 -8.88 -0.18
C ASP A 350 -15.02 -9.06 0.27
N ILE A 351 -15.19 -9.54 1.49
CA ILE A 351 -16.49 -9.72 2.17
C ILE A 351 -16.35 -9.11 3.56
N LEU A 352 -16.81 -7.87 3.71
CA LEU A 352 -16.64 -7.09 4.93
C LEU A 352 -17.97 -6.48 5.41
N PRO A 353 -18.16 -6.34 6.71
CA PRO A 353 -19.32 -5.62 7.24
C PRO A 353 -19.23 -4.12 6.89
N GLU A 354 -20.36 -3.51 6.56
CA GLU A 354 -20.50 -2.05 6.39
C GLU A 354 -20.90 -1.40 7.71
N ASP A 355 -21.89 -2.01 8.41
CA ASP A 355 -22.31 -1.63 9.73
C ASP A 355 -22.39 -2.89 10.61
N VAL A 356 -21.70 -2.89 11.73
CA VAL A 356 -21.87 -3.86 12.79
C VAL A 356 -22.67 -3.18 13.90
N GLU A 357 -23.92 -3.58 14.11
CA GLU A 357 -24.67 -3.12 15.28
C GLU A 357 -23.99 -3.69 16.53
N GLU A 358 -23.27 -2.81 17.23
CA GLU A 358 -22.66 -3.16 18.51
C GLU A 358 -23.76 -3.32 19.57
N LEU A 359 -24.01 -4.54 19.97
CA LEU A 359 -24.60 -4.80 21.27
C LEU A 359 -23.52 -4.49 22.32
N ASP A 360 -23.87 -3.73 23.36
CA ASP A 360 -23.07 -3.11 24.44
C ASP A 360 -21.93 -3.90 25.12
N ALA A 361 -21.31 -4.84 24.43
CA ALA A 361 -20.26 -5.72 24.97
C ALA A 361 -18.85 -5.08 24.97
N LYS A 362 -18.62 -3.98 24.22
CA LYS A 362 -17.29 -3.37 24.12
C LYS A 362 -16.89 -2.50 25.32
N ASP A 363 -17.84 -2.02 26.10
CA ASP A 363 -17.59 -1.23 27.31
C ASP A 363 -17.00 -2.03 28.49
N GLN A 364 -16.79 -3.33 28.31
CA GLN A 364 -16.34 -4.23 29.38
C GLN A 364 -14.83 -4.53 29.36
N LEU A 365 -14.12 -4.20 28.28
CA LEU A 365 -12.65 -4.25 28.26
C LEU A 365 -12.11 -2.85 28.56
N THR A 366 -11.45 -2.70 29.71
CA THR A 366 -10.87 -1.41 30.12
C THR A 366 -9.37 -1.36 29.78
N GLU A 367 -8.87 -0.16 29.48
CA GLU A 367 -7.43 0.09 29.23
C GLU A 367 -6.52 -0.32 30.41
N HIS A 368 -7.10 -0.63 31.56
CA HIS A 368 -6.39 -1.02 32.79
C HIS A 368 -6.31 -2.54 33.00
N ASP A 369 -6.92 -3.34 32.13
CA ASP A 369 -6.85 -4.79 32.25
C ASP A 369 -5.48 -5.31 31.81
N GLY A 370 -4.82 -6.07 32.66
CA GLY A 370 -3.62 -6.79 32.27
C GLY A 370 -3.90 -7.82 31.17
N PRO A 371 -2.89 -8.28 30.40
CA PRO A 371 -3.10 -9.18 29.27
C PRO A 371 -3.81 -10.50 29.64
N THR A 372 -3.61 -10.98 30.87
CA THR A 372 -4.29 -12.17 31.41
C THR A 372 -5.78 -11.91 31.67
N GLU A 373 -6.11 -10.77 32.29
CA GLU A 373 -7.49 -10.35 32.54
C GLU A 373 -8.22 -10.05 31.23
N ALA A 374 -7.56 -9.34 30.31
CA ALA A 374 -8.12 -9.01 29.00
C ALA A 374 -8.47 -10.29 28.22
N LEU A 375 -7.55 -11.27 28.19
CA LEU A 375 -7.80 -12.57 27.55
C LEU A 375 -8.93 -13.33 28.25
N SER A 376 -8.95 -13.35 29.58
CA SER A 376 -10.01 -14.02 30.34
C SER A 376 -11.38 -13.44 30.06
N ARG A 377 -11.50 -12.10 30.07
CA ARG A 377 -12.76 -11.40 29.73
C ARG A 377 -13.18 -11.63 28.29
N TRP A 378 -12.21 -11.59 27.37
CA TRP A 378 -12.46 -11.85 25.95
C TRP A 378 -13.02 -13.25 25.72
N LEU A 379 -12.48 -14.27 26.44
CA LEU A 379 -12.99 -15.65 26.40
C LEU A 379 -14.42 -15.74 26.94
N ASP A 380 -14.75 -15.00 28.01
CA ASP A 380 -16.11 -14.92 28.56
C ASP A 380 -17.09 -14.27 27.56
N LEU A 381 -16.70 -13.14 26.98
CA LEU A 381 -17.49 -12.42 25.97
C LEU A 381 -17.75 -13.27 24.71
N ASN A 382 -16.86 -14.20 24.40
CA ASN A 382 -17.03 -15.13 23.28
C ASN A 382 -17.73 -16.44 23.67
N ASN A 383 -18.31 -16.51 24.88
CA ASN A 383 -19.06 -17.67 25.38
C ASN A 383 -18.27 -19.00 25.28
N VAL A 384 -16.95 -18.95 25.55
CA VAL A 384 -16.09 -20.12 25.53
C VAL A 384 -16.43 -21.00 26.74
N GLU A 385 -16.66 -22.28 26.52
CA GLU A 385 -17.00 -23.25 27.57
C GLU A 385 -15.96 -23.21 28.72
N PRO A 386 -16.37 -23.29 30.00
CA PRO A 386 -15.47 -23.09 31.14
C PRO A 386 -14.24 -24.00 31.14
N TRP A 387 -14.37 -25.23 30.66
CA TRP A 387 -13.28 -26.20 30.57
C TRP A 387 -12.26 -25.79 29.44
N GLN A 388 -12.77 -25.28 28.35
CA GLN A 388 -11.94 -24.75 27.24
C GLN A 388 -11.22 -23.49 27.68
N LYS A 389 -11.93 -22.56 28.34
CA LYS A 389 -11.35 -21.34 28.91
C LYS A 389 -10.19 -21.69 29.86
N ALA A 390 -10.39 -22.60 30.80
CA ALA A 390 -9.32 -23.02 31.72
C ALA A 390 -8.09 -23.56 30.98
N ARG A 391 -8.30 -24.36 29.95
CA ARG A 391 -7.21 -24.91 29.13
C ARG A 391 -6.51 -23.85 28.27
N LEU A 392 -7.26 -22.93 27.69
CA LEU A 392 -6.69 -21.82 26.90
C LEU A 392 -5.89 -20.87 27.78
N MET A 393 -6.36 -20.57 28.97
CA MET A 393 -5.61 -19.74 29.95
C MET A 393 -4.31 -20.43 30.40
N GLU A 394 -4.33 -21.75 30.63
CA GLU A 394 -3.14 -22.54 30.93
C GLU A 394 -2.10 -22.48 29.79
N LEU A 395 -2.54 -22.59 28.53
CA LEU A 395 -1.67 -22.53 27.36
C LEU A 395 -1.17 -21.09 27.09
N ALA A 396 -1.98 -20.09 27.38
CA ALA A 396 -1.63 -18.68 27.18
C ALA A 396 -0.64 -18.17 28.23
N ALA A 397 -0.69 -18.65 29.46
CA ALA A 397 0.17 -18.18 30.55
C ALA A 397 1.67 -18.19 30.22
N PRO A 398 2.28 -19.27 29.68
CA PRO A 398 3.70 -19.25 29.29
C PRO A 398 3.97 -18.32 28.08
N ILE A 399 3.01 -18.12 27.20
CA ILE A 399 3.12 -17.22 26.05
C ILE A 399 3.12 -15.78 26.52
N ILE A 400 2.19 -15.43 27.42
CA ILE A 400 2.12 -14.10 28.05
C ILE A 400 3.43 -13.84 28.81
N ALA A 401 3.90 -14.77 29.61
CA ALA A 401 5.15 -14.62 30.34
C ALA A 401 6.36 -14.45 29.44
N LYS A 402 6.45 -15.21 28.34
CA LYS A 402 7.55 -15.04 27.34
C LYS A 402 7.47 -13.70 26.62
N ALA A 403 6.26 -13.24 26.30
CA ALA A 403 6.06 -11.95 25.66
C ALA A 403 6.38 -10.79 26.61
N ASP A 404 6.08 -10.95 27.88
CA ASP A 404 6.29 -9.97 28.95
C ASP A 404 7.75 -9.91 29.43
N HIS A 405 8.47 -11.06 29.47
CA HIS A 405 9.90 -11.09 29.82
C HIS A 405 10.83 -10.21 28.97
N GLY A 406 10.32 -9.61 27.90
CA GLY A 406 10.99 -8.53 27.17
C GLY A 406 10.67 -7.13 27.70
N MET A 407 9.76 -7.01 28.65
CA MET A 407 9.23 -5.75 29.20
C MET A 407 9.56 -5.55 30.68
N ASP A 408 10.53 -6.30 31.21
CA ASP A 408 10.89 -6.18 32.62
C ASP A 408 11.36 -4.74 32.95
N ASP A 409 10.66 -4.12 33.90
CA ASP A 409 11.02 -2.91 34.66
C ASP A 409 11.18 -1.59 33.87
N GLY A 410 10.15 -1.05 33.25
CA GLY A 410 10.31 0.31 32.80
C GLY A 410 9.22 1.03 32.00
N HIS A 411 8.13 0.43 31.64
CA HIS A 411 7.03 1.22 31.07
C HIS A 411 6.40 2.09 32.16
N SER A 412 6.80 3.36 32.18
CA SER A 412 6.09 4.36 32.97
C SER A 412 4.80 4.70 32.21
N THR A 413 3.66 4.32 32.74
CA THR A 413 2.31 4.66 32.21
C THR A 413 1.94 6.13 32.43
N GLY A 414 2.90 7.00 32.68
CA GLY A 414 2.69 8.41 32.98
C GLY A 414 2.89 9.32 31.75
N ALA A 415 2.25 10.49 31.77
CA ALA A 415 2.43 11.50 30.74
C ALA A 415 3.90 11.96 30.62
N PHE A 416 4.42 12.03 29.40
CA PHE A 416 5.73 12.61 29.10
C PHE A 416 5.62 14.15 29.16
N LEU A 417 6.45 14.77 30.04
CA LEU A 417 6.50 16.23 30.17
C LEU A 417 7.95 16.70 30.07
N PRO A 418 8.34 17.53 29.09
CA PRO A 418 9.66 18.15 29.03
C PRO A 418 9.81 19.16 30.16
N ILE A 419 10.96 19.14 30.85
CA ILE A 419 11.27 20.05 31.96
C ILE A 419 12.31 21.07 31.52
N SER A 420 13.48 20.64 31.03
CA SER A 420 14.53 21.55 30.56
C SER A 420 15.42 20.92 29.50
N ILE A 421 16.02 21.77 28.69
CA ILE A 421 17.11 21.43 27.80
C ILE A 421 18.28 22.35 28.00
N GLU A 422 19.48 21.78 28.08
CA GLU A 422 20.74 22.51 28.20
C GLU A 422 21.72 21.96 27.16
N VAL A 423 22.36 22.86 26.43
CA VAL A 423 23.33 22.49 25.39
C VAL A 423 24.63 23.28 25.56
N LYS A 424 25.76 22.60 25.37
CA LYS A 424 27.08 23.22 25.27
C LYS A 424 27.80 22.80 24.02
N ASN A 425 28.34 23.76 23.28
CA ASN A 425 29.01 23.53 21.99
C ASN A 425 28.16 22.66 21.04
N TYR A 426 26.90 23.00 20.93
CA TYR A 426 25.94 22.29 20.08
C TYR A 426 25.59 23.14 18.87
N ARG A 427 25.94 22.71 17.68
CA ARG A 427 25.71 23.41 16.39
C ARG A 427 26.08 24.90 16.47
N SER A 428 25.10 25.81 16.39
CA SER A 428 25.32 27.26 16.49
C SER A 428 25.51 27.77 17.94
N TYR A 429 25.15 26.96 18.94
CA TYR A 429 25.19 27.37 20.35
C TYR A 429 26.51 27.07 21.01
N THR A 430 27.05 28.07 21.73
CA THR A 430 28.19 27.87 22.63
C THR A 430 27.70 27.32 24.00
N ASP A 431 26.67 27.96 24.53
CA ASP A 431 25.98 27.58 25.77
C ASP A 431 24.55 28.12 25.69
N ALA A 432 23.57 27.27 25.95
CA ALA A 432 22.17 27.67 25.99
C ALA A 432 21.38 26.72 26.91
N ALA A 433 20.42 27.27 27.66
CA ALA A 433 19.49 26.53 28.46
C ALA A 433 18.08 27.08 28.32
N PHE A 434 17.09 26.19 28.38
CA PHE A 434 15.68 26.56 28.37
C PHE A 434 14.88 25.68 29.31
N SER A 435 13.95 26.27 30.08
CA SER A 435 13.00 25.56 30.91
C SER A 435 11.62 25.56 30.29
N PHE A 436 11.01 24.39 30.18
CA PHE A 436 9.66 24.17 29.68
C PHE A 436 8.60 24.24 30.80
N GLU A 437 8.97 24.14 32.06
CA GLU A 437 8.01 24.05 33.20
C GLU A 437 6.93 25.13 33.24
N PRO A 438 7.20 26.43 32.96
CA PRO A 438 6.17 27.45 32.96
C PRO A 438 5.43 27.59 31.60
N VAL A 439 5.74 26.75 30.62
CA VAL A 439 5.33 26.97 29.21
C VAL A 439 4.26 26.00 28.81
N HIS A 440 3.05 26.47 28.58
CA HIS A 440 1.97 25.68 27.97
C HIS A 440 1.89 25.87 26.46
N MET A 441 2.23 27.08 25.97
CA MET A 441 2.28 27.40 24.55
C MET A 441 3.35 28.47 24.34
N ALA A 442 4.19 28.29 23.34
CA ALA A 442 5.23 29.25 23.01
C ALA A 442 5.39 29.42 21.50
N MET A 443 5.67 30.63 21.11
CA MET A 443 6.12 30.95 19.75
C MET A 443 7.61 31.32 19.81
N VAL A 444 8.45 30.56 19.11
CA VAL A 444 9.88 30.86 18.99
C VAL A 444 10.12 31.65 17.71
N ASN A 445 10.39 32.96 17.86
CA ASN A 445 10.62 33.88 16.76
C ASN A 445 12.10 34.26 16.63
N GLY A 446 12.55 34.58 15.45
CA GLY A 446 13.92 34.99 15.14
C GLY A 446 14.29 34.77 13.67
N ALA A 447 15.39 35.39 13.23
CA ALA A 447 15.89 35.27 11.87
C ALA A 447 16.16 33.81 11.45
N ASN A 448 16.19 33.56 10.15
CA ASN A 448 16.55 32.22 9.64
C ASN A 448 18.02 31.92 9.92
N GLY A 449 18.33 30.68 10.27
CA GLY A 449 19.70 30.22 10.53
C GLY A 449 20.21 30.48 11.96
N VAL A 450 19.48 31.17 12.84
CA VAL A 450 19.94 31.45 14.23
C VAL A 450 19.90 30.23 15.16
N GLY A 451 19.34 29.10 14.70
CA GLY A 451 19.36 27.85 15.48
C GLY A 451 18.06 27.52 16.21
N LYS A 452 16.93 28.18 15.94
CA LYS A 452 15.64 27.91 16.59
C LYS A 452 15.29 26.41 16.62
N SER A 453 15.22 25.79 15.44
CA SER A 453 14.93 24.36 15.31
C SER A 453 16.01 23.48 15.94
N SER A 454 17.26 23.93 15.90
CA SER A 454 18.37 23.17 16.50
C SER A 454 18.25 23.01 18.02
N LEU A 455 17.81 24.05 18.74
CA LEU A 455 17.67 23.96 20.19
C LEU A 455 16.38 23.23 20.61
N PHE A 456 15.25 23.59 20.01
CA PHE A 456 13.93 23.14 20.49
C PHE A 456 13.46 21.82 19.88
N MET A 457 14.11 21.36 18.80
CA MET A 457 13.72 20.13 18.11
C MET A 457 14.90 19.16 17.96
N ASP A 458 15.97 19.59 17.26
CA ASP A 458 17.07 18.67 16.96
C ASP A 458 17.83 18.25 18.22
N ALA A 459 18.06 19.16 19.18
CA ALA A 459 18.80 18.82 20.40
C ALA A 459 18.07 17.80 21.26
N ILE A 460 16.74 17.81 21.29
CA ILE A 460 15.93 16.81 22.02
C ILE A 460 16.07 15.44 21.35
N ALA A 461 15.90 15.37 20.01
CA ALA A 461 16.04 14.13 19.27
C ALA A 461 17.48 13.59 19.30
N ASP A 462 18.48 14.47 19.18
CA ASP A 462 19.89 14.09 19.28
C ASP A 462 20.24 13.59 20.70
N CYS A 463 19.66 14.19 21.75
CA CYS A 463 19.88 13.76 23.14
C CYS A 463 19.28 12.38 23.40
N LEU A 464 18.02 12.18 23.04
CA LEU A 464 17.28 10.95 23.34
C LEU A 464 17.70 9.77 22.44
N TYR A 465 17.95 10.03 21.12
CA TYR A 465 18.09 8.95 20.13
C TYR A 465 19.37 9.04 19.27
N GLU A 466 20.22 10.04 19.49
CA GLU A 466 21.43 10.29 18.65
C GLU A 466 21.14 10.48 17.15
N GLN A 467 20.00 11.05 16.83
CA GLN A 467 19.55 11.28 15.44
C GLN A 467 20.01 12.66 14.94
N THR A 468 21.17 12.71 14.34
CA THR A 468 21.69 13.94 13.72
C THR A 468 21.31 14.04 12.24
N ARG A 469 21.01 15.24 11.76
CA ARG A 469 20.72 15.51 10.32
C ARG A 469 21.95 15.38 9.42
N LYS A 470 23.17 15.39 9.99
CA LYS A 470 24.42 15.30 9.26
C LYS A 470 25.13 14.00 9.59
N GLU A 471 25.56 13.28 8.57
CA GLU A 471 26.35 12.05 8.67
C GLU A 471 27.84 12.29 8.98
N ASP A 472 28.22 13.51 9.30
CA ASP A 472 29.60 13.89 9.64
C ASP A 472 30.07 13.24 10.95
N VAL A 473 31.33 12.89 11.05
CA VAL A 473 31.94 12.22 12.21
C VAL A 473 31.73 12.99 13.52
N GLY A 474 31.77 14.31 13.51
CA GLY A 474 31.50 15.18 14.65
C GLY A 474 30.01 15.41 14.92
N GLY A 475 29.16 15.11 13.96
CA GLY A 475 27.72 15.24 14.05
C GLY A 475 27.26 16.66 14.42
N TRP A 476 26.66 16.78 15.61
CA TRP A 476 26.11 18.02 16.13
C TRP A 476 27.11 18.89 16.91
N VAL A 477 28.35 18.45 17.12
CA VAL A 477 29.37 19.23 17.85
C VAL A 477 29.69 20.52 17.09
N ARG A 478 29.71 21.64 17.83
CA ARG A 478 29.99 22.96 17.25
C ARG A 478 31.35 22.98 16.56
N GLU A 479 31.38 23.48 15.37
CA GLU A 479 32.61 23.60 14.58
C GLU A 479 33.67 24.46 15.33
N GLY A 480 34.91 24.01 15.31
CA GLY A 480 36.01 24.63 16.04
C GLY A 480 36.12 24.30 17.52
N THR A 481 35.22 23.44 18.06
CA THR A 481 35.28 22.96 19.45
C THR A 481 35.71 21.50 19.55
N LYS A 482 36.25 21.07 20.68
CA LYS A 482 36.73 19.69 20.88
C LYS A 482 35.60 18.73 21.25
N SER A 483 34.58 19.21 21.95
CA SER A 483 33.44 18.41 22.40
C SER A 483 32.22 19.27 22.68
N GLY A 484 31.07 18.66 22.67
CA GLY A 484 29.80 19.25 23.07
C GLY A 484 29.01 18.34 23.97
N SER A 485 27.97 18.87 24.63
CA SER A 485 27.04 18.13 25.46
C SER A 485 25.61 18.63 25.30
N ILE A 486 24.68 17.70 25.48
CA ILE A 486 23.25 17.95 25.56
C ILE A 486 22.74 17.30 26.82
N ILE A 487 21.96 18.04 27.61
CA ILE A 487 21.27 17.55 28.79
C ILE A 487 19.79 17.83 28.61
N PHE A 488 18.98 16.77 28.64
CA PHE A 488 17.54 16.89 28.54
C PHE A 488 16.88 16.28 29.75
N THR A 489 16.09 17.09 30.47
CA THR A 489 15.34 16.69 31.66
C THR A 489 13.87 16.63 31.35
N PHE A 490 13.22 15.55 31.74
CA PHE A 490 11.79 15.32 31.51
C PHE A 490 11.17 14.53 32.67
N ALA A 491 9.85 14.58 32.79
CA ALA A 491 9.10 13.74 33.71
C ALA A 491 8.35 12.64 32.93
N MET A 492 8.23 11.47 33.53
CA MET A 492 7.34 10.39 33.13
C MET A 492 6.47 10.04 34.33
N GLY A 493 5.20 10.48 34.28
CA GLY A 493 4.34 10.45 35.45
C GLY A 493 4.93 11.27 36.62
N GLU A 494 5.11 10.64 37.78
CA GLU A 494 5.65 11.33 38.99
C GLU A 494 7.19 11.35 39.06
N LYS A 495 7.89 10.58 38.20
CA LYS A 495 9.34 10.47 38.24
C LYS A 495 9.99 11.43 37.25
N LYS A 496 11.07 12.07 37.67
CA LYS A 496 11.90 12.93 36.83
C LYS A 496 13.15 12.20 36.38
N TYR A 497 13.46 12.33 35.08
CA TYR A 497 14.62 11.73 34.45
C TYR A 497 15.47 12.79 33.78
N ARG A 498 16.76 12.49 33.62
CA ARG A 498 17.73 13.32 32.92
C ARG A 498 18.58 12.44 32.02
N VAL A 499 18.63 12.77 30.75
CA VAL A 499 19.57 12.17 29.80
C VAL A 499 20.71 13.14 29.56
N VAL A 500 21.93 12.68 29.70
CA VAL A 500 23.15 13.44 29.43
C VAL A 500 23.90 12.76 28.29
N ARG A 501 24.03 13.42 27.17
CA ARG A 501 24.79 12.93 26.01
C ARG A 501 25.93 13.86 25.71
N THR A 502 27.15 13.31 25.59
CA THR A 502 28.32 14.05 25.17
C THR A 502 28.88 13.48 23.87
N ARG A 503 29.51 14.31 23.07
CA ARG A 503 30.19 13.89 21.84
C ARG A 503 31.43 14.72 21.60
N THR A 504 32.51 14.10 21.12
CA THR A 504 33.71 14.79 20.69
C THR A 504 33.65 15.04 19.15
N ALA A 505 34.41 16.01 18.67
CA ALA A 505 34.56 16.26 17.25
C ALA A 505 35.13 15.06 16.47
N SER A 506 35.78 14.11 17.17
CA SER A 506 36.24 12.83 16.58
C SER A 506 35.20 11.71 16.60
N GLY A 507 33.95 11.99 17.01
CA GLY A 507 32.83 11.05 16.99
C GLY A 507 32.71 10.16 18.24
N ARG A 508 33.59 10.25 19.21
CA ARG A 508 33.45 9.51 20.49
C ARG A 508 32.43 10.22 21.39
N GLY A 509 31.60 9.46 22.12
CA GLY A 509 30.58 10.02 22.97
C GLY A 509 30.36 9.23 24.25
N THR A 510 29.59 9.81 25.17
CA THR A 510 29.06 9.15 26.37
C THR A 510 27.56 9.39 26.45
N LEU A 511 26.86 8.47 27.07
CA LEU A 511 25.43 8.54 27.35
C LEU A 511 25.19 8.12 28.80
N ALA A 512 24.48 8.97 29.54
CA ALA A 512 24.03 8.65 30.89
C ALA A 512 22.54 8.92 31.03
N LEU A 513 21.86 8.02 31.74
CA LEU A 513 20.49 8.19 32.20
C LEU A 513 20.48 8.34 33.69
N GLN A 514 19.84 9.38 34.20
CA GLN A 514 19.76 9.65 35.65
C GLN A 514 18.26 9.73 36.03
N CYS A 515 17.94 9.22 37.21
CA CYS A 515 16.62 9.34 37.82
C CYS A 515 16.72 10.25 39.05
N PHE A 516 15.78 11.16 39.23
CA PHE A 516 15.76 12.04 40.39
C PHE A 516 15.21 11.30 41.61
N ASP A 517 16.01 11.21 42.64
CA ASP A 517 15.60 10.70 43.95
C ASP A 517 14.98 11.84 44.77
N ALA A 518 13.67 11.79 44.95
CA ALA A 518 12.94 12.84 45.67
C ALA A 518 13.23 12.82 47.20
N GLU A 519 13.63 11.69 47.78
CA GLU A 519 13.93 11.56 49.18
C GLU A 519 15.30 12.20 49.51
N ASN A 520 16.29 11.95 48.65
CA ASN A 520 17.66 12.45 48.88
C ASN A 520 17.92 13.76 48.11
N GLN A 521 16.99 14.24 47.28
CA GLN A 521 17.13 15.44 46.42
C GLN A 521 18.36 15.37 45.49
N GLU A 522 18.75 14.17 45.05
CA GLU A 522 19.92 13.91 44.22
C GLU A 522 19.57 13.14 42.95
N TRP A 523 20.45 13.23 41.95
CA TRP A 523 20.32 12.48 40.70
C TRP A 523 21.05 11.14 40.82
N ALA A 524 20.33 10.06 40.93
CA ALA A 524 20.88 8.70 40.92
C ALA A 524 21.20 8.25 39.50
N ASP A 525 22.35 7.58 39.33
CA ASP A 525 22.73 7.00 38.04
C ASP A 525 21.85 5.79 37.71
N GLY A 526 21.14 5.89 36.63
CA GLY A 526 20.29 4.83 36.06
C GLY A 526 20.84 4.23 34.77
N SER A 527 22.10 4.58 34.43
CA SER A 527 22.76 4.07 33.22
C SER A 527 23.00 2.56 33.26
N ASP A 528 23.11 1.93 32.14
CA ASP A 528 23.54 0.54 32.02
C ASP A 528 25.05 0.46 31.70
N THR A 529 25.59 -0.74 31.68
CA THR A 529 27.02 -1.03 31.49
C THR A 529 27.62 -0.53 30.19
N THR A 530 26.82 -0.32 29.17
CA THR A 530 27.25 0.18 27.86
C THR A 530 26.29 1.23 27.30
N MET A 531 26.79 2.14 26.47
CA MET A 531 25.96 3.14 25.78
C MET A 531 24.77 2.50 25.03
N ARG A 532 24.98 1.35 24.38
CA ARG A 532 23.94 0.64 23.64
C ARG A 532 22.81 0.14 24.56
N LEU A 533 23.16 -0.38 25.73
CA LEU A 533 22.19 -0.84 26.72
C LEU A 533 21.47 0.34 27.37
N THR A 534 22.20 1.43 27.68
CA THR A 534 21.61 2.68 28.18
C THR A 534 20.64 3.28 27.13
N GLN A 535 20.98 3.27 25.84
CA GLN A 535 20.11 3.71 24.77
C GLN A 535 18.82 2.87 24.73
N ALA A 536 18.95 1.55 24.72
CA ALA A 536 17.80 0.65 24.75
C ALA A 536 16.92 0.83 26.01
N LYS A 537 17.54 1.23 27.16
CA LYS A 537 16.81 1.55 28.37
C LYS A 537 16.02 2.86 28.25
N ILE A 538 16.60 3.88 27.60
CA ILE A 538 15.92 5.15 27.33
C ILE A 538 14.72 4.91 26.40
N GLU A 539 14.89 4.15 25.31
CA GLU A 539 13.82 3.81 24.38
C GLU A 539 12.69 3.02 25.07
N ARG A 540 13.05 2.06 25.94
CA ARG A 540 12.07 1.34 26.75
C ARG A 540 11.33 2.25 27.73
N LEU A 541 12.06 3.17 28.40
CA LEU A 541 11.46 4.14 29.33
C LEU A 541 10.44 5.04 28.63
N LEU A 542 10.78 5.51 27.41
CA LEU A 542 9.89 6.36 26.61
C LEU A 542 8.76 5.56 25.93
N GLY A 543 8.90 4.24 25.83
CA GLY A 543 7.94 3.37 25.18
C GLY A 543 7.85 3.56 23.65
N MET A 544 8.83 4.24 23.05
CA MET A 544 8.79 4.55 21.61
C MET A 544 10.20 4.73 21.04
N ASP A 545 10.36 4.34 19.78
CA ASP A 545 11.56 4.60 18.99
C ASP A 545 11.62 6.05 18.50
N CYS A 546 12.75 6.44 17.91
CA CYS A 546 12.95 7.79 17.38
C CYS A 546 11.89 8.20 16.36
N ASN A 547 11.51 7.30 15.45
CA ASN A 547 10.56 7.60 14.40
C ASN A 547 9.16 7.84 14.97
N THR A 548 8.74 7.01 15.92
CA THR A 548 7.48 7.18 16.63
C THR A 548 7.47 8.51 17.40
N PHE A 549 8.51 8.79 18.18
CA PHE A 549 8.63 10.04 18.92
C PHE A 549 8.60 11.26 18.01
N CYS A 550 9.32 11.24 16.89
CA CYS A 550 9.33 12.31 15.90
C CYS A 550 8.03 12.42 15.08
N SER A 551 7.19 11.39 15.09
CA SER A 551 5.89 11.42 14.40
C SER A 551 4.77 12.05 15.25
N ILE A 552 4.86 11.96 16.57
CA ILE A 552 3.77 12.33 17.49
C ILE A 552 4.14 13.41 18.51
N ALA A 553 5.34 13.38 19.08
CA ALA A 553 5.77 14.31 20.13
C ALA A 553 6.64 15.45 19.61
N LEU A 554 7.37 15.26 18.52
CA LEU A 554 8.35 16.20 18.00
C LEU A 554 8.26 16.32 16.48
N ILE A 555 7.47 17.26 15.96
CA ILE A 555 7.35 17.49 14.51
C ILE A 555 8.57 18.27 14.00
N ARG A 556 9.47 17.60 13.27
CA ARG A 556 10.70 18.18 12.73
C ARG A 556 10.40 18.94 11.43
N GLN A 557 11.26 19.94 11.13
CA GLN A 557 11.07 20.88 10.01
C GLN A 557 10.91 20.20 8.64
N ASP A 558 11.61 19.08 8.38
CA ASP A 558 11.55 18.37 7.09
C ASP A 558 10.74 17.06 7.19
N ALA A 559 9.92 16.92 8.22
CA ALA A 559 9.20 15.71 8.57
C ALA A 559 7.75 16.01 9.00
N TYR A 560 7.14 17.03 8.38
CA TYR A 560 5.73 17.31 8.59
C TYR A 560 4.88 16.15 8.05
N GLY A 561 3.92 15.71 8.85
CA GLY A 561 2.97 14.69 8.39
C GLY A 561 3.51 13.28 8.29
N LEU A 562 4.67 12.94 8.88
CA LEU A 562 5.23 11.57 8.85
C LEU A 562 4.20 10.49 9.20
N PHE A 563 3.29 10.78 10.15
CA PHE A 563 2.20 9.88 10.51
C PHE A 563 1.05 9.92 9.49
N LEU A 564 0.68 11.12 9.01
CA LEU A 564 -0.44 11.30 8.09
C LEU A 564 -0.12 10.78 6.69
N ASP A 565 1.13 10.96 6.25
CA ASP A 565 1.61 10.55 4.93
C ASP A 565 2.14 9.10 4.91
N ALA A 566 2.25 8.46 6.09
CA ALA A 566 2.66 7.07 6.21
C ALA A 566 1.61 6.13 5.59
N ASP A 567 2.05 5.00 5.08
CA ASP A 567 1.16 3.91 4.69
C ASP A 567 0.41 3.31 5.90
N SER A 568 -0.58 2.47 5.64
CA SER A 568 -1.41 1.84 6.68
C SER A 568 -0.57 1.07 7.69
N ASP A 569 0.42 0.31 7.21
CA ASP A 569 1.25 -0.57 8.03
C ASP A 569 2.12 0.24 8.99
N ARG A 570 2.70 1.32 8.50
CA ARG A 570 3.53 2.23 9.31
C ARG A 570 2.70 3.01 10.33
N ARG A 571 1.51 3.47 9.97
CA ARG A 571 0.57 4.10 10.92
C ARG A 571 0.18 3.14 12.02
N MET A 572 -0.09 1.87 11.66
CA MET A 572 -0.42 0.84 12.63
C MET A 572 0.74 0.55 13.58
N GLU A 573 1.97 0.49 13.10
CA GLU A 573 3.17 0.31 13.92
C GLU A 573 3.30 1.41 14.98
N VAL A 574 3.16 2.68 14.57
CA VAL A 574 3.20 3.84 15.48
C VAL A 574 2.08 3.76 16.52
N LEU A 575 0.85 3.42 16.11
CA LEU A 575 -0.28 3.31 17.02
C LEU A 575 -0.17 2.11 17.96
N SER A 576 0.32 0.98 17.47
CA SER A 576 0.57 -0.20 18.29
C SER A 576 1.58 0.10 19.41
N ALA A 577 2.64 0.82 19.07
CA ALA A 577 3.63 1.25 20.06
C ALA A 577 3.01 2.20 21.10
N LEU A 578 2.19 3.16 20.66
CA LEU A 578 1.52 4.12 21.56
C LEU A 578 0.50 3.48 22.50
N LEU A 579 -0.27 2.53 21.99
CA LEU A 579 -1.33 1.85 22.74
C LEU A 579 -0.82 0.65 23.53
N GLY A 580 0.48 0.38 23.51
CA GLY A 580 1.06 -0.78 24.19
C GLY A 580 0.63 -2.13 23.58
N LEU A 581 0.18 -2.13 22.31
CA LEU A 581 -0.29 -3.33 21.64
C LEU A 581 0.83 -4.26 21.17
N ASP A 582 2.08 -3.83 21.27
CA ASP A 582 3.27 -4.62 20.91
C ASP A 582 3.37 -5.95 21.67
N LEU A 583 2.87 -5.97 22.90
CA LEU A 583 2.75 -7.19 23.69
C LEU A 583 1.87 -8.23 22.99
N TYR A 584 0.72 -7.80 22.48
CA TYR A 584 -0.21 -8.69 21.78
C TYR A 584 0.34 -9.16 20.43
N ASN A 585 1.08 -8.31 19.72
CA ASN A 585 1.78 -8.69 18.49
C ASN A 585 2.84 -9.76 18.77
N ARG A 586 3.64 -9.62 19.84
CA ARG A 586 4.61 -10.65 20.27
C ARG A 586 3.93 -11.94 20.70
N MET A 587 2.81 -11.86 21.43
CA MET A 587 2.02 -13.04 21.78
C MET A 587 1.54 -13.78 20.53
N ALA A 588 1.09 -13.05 19.51
CA ALA A 588 0.67 -13.61 18.23
C ALA A 588 1.83 -14.29 17.50
N GLU A 589 3.02 -13.66 17.45
CA GLU A 589 4.23 -14.22 16.85
C GLU A 589 4.68 -15.52 17.55
N ILE A 590 4.75 -15.51 18.90
CA ILE A 590 5.11 -16.70 19.68
C ILE A 590 4.12 -17.83 19.41
N THR A 591 2.83 -17.52 19.42
CA THR A 591 1.75 -18.48 19.15
C THR A 591 1.87 -19.07 17.74
N ALA A 592 2.19 -18.24 16.73
CA ALA A 592 2.39 -18.68 15.36
C ALA A 592 3.57 -19.65 15.22
N VAL A 593 4.68 -19.37 15.91
CA VAL A 593 5.87 -20.24 15.93
C VAL A 593 5.54 -21.59 16.59
N GLU A 594 4.91 -21.57 17.77
CA GLU A 594 4.54 -22.79 18.49
C GLU A 594 3.51 -23.62 17.70
N SER A 595 2.52 -22.97 17.07
CA SER A 595 1.56 -23.62 16.18
C SER A 595 2.24 -24.32 15.00
N LYS A 596 3.26 -23.67 14.38
CA LYS A 596 4.01 -24.24 13.27
C LYS A 596 4.81 -25.48 13.69
N GLU A 597 5.39 -25.47 14.89
CA GLU A 597 6.16 -26.61 15.42
C GLU A 597 5.24 -27.80 15.70
N GLN A 598 4.07 -27.53 16.27
CA GLN A 598 3.08 -28.59 16.52
C GLN A 598 2.52 -29.17 15.22
N ARG A 599 2.30 -28.36 14.20
CA ARG A 599 1.91 -28.85 12.86
C ARG A 599 2.97 -29.77 12.25
N ARG A 600 4.26 -29.46 12.46
CA ARG A 600 5.36 -30.36 12.04
C ARG A 600 5.32 -31.69 12.78
N THR A 601 5.06 -31.67 14.09
CA THR A 601 4.93 -32.87 14.90
C THR A 601 3.76 -33.75 14.42
N ILE A 602 2.63 -33.12 14.10
CA ILE A 602 1.45 -33.80 13.54
C ILE A 602 1.78 -34.40 12.16
N ALA A 603 2.49 -33.69 11.30
CA ALA A 603 2.92 -34.19 9.99
C ALA A 603 3.83 -35.42 10.16
N SER A 604 4.86 -35.32 11.02
CA SER A 604 5.75 -36.47 11.30
C SER A 604 5.01 -37.68 11.87
N ALA A 605 3.99 -37.47 12.74
CA ALA A 605 3.17 -38.56 13.23
C ALA A 605 2.32 -39.21 12.12
N LYS A 606 1.84 -38.44 11.16
CA LYS A 606 1.12 -38.94 9.97
C LYS A 606 2.03 -39.76 9.05
N ASP A 607 3.27 -39.26 8.83
CA ASP A 607 4.25 -39.99 8.03
C ASP A 607 4.61 -41.33 8.67
N MET A 608 4.80 -41.37 10.00
CA MET A 608 5.01 -42.62 10.73
C MET A 608 3.82 -43.57 10.58
N LEU A 609 2.59 -43.02 10.61
CA LEU A 609 1.39 -43.81 10.42
C LEU A 609 1.33 -44.45 9.03
N THR A 610 1.75 -43.72 8.00
CA THR A 610 1.83 -44.20 6.62
C THR A 610 2.83 -45.35 6.54
N VAL A 611 4.03 -45.19 7.14
CA VAL A 611 5.05 -46.25 7.19
C VAL A 611 4.51 -47.51 7.87
N TYR A 612 3.81 -47.38 9.01
CA TYR A 612 3.23 -48.52 9.66
C TYR A 612 2.08 -49.17 8.85
N THR A 613 1.35 -48.34 8.09
CA THR A 613 0.30 -48.85 7.19
C THR A 613 0.89 -49.65 6.04
N ASP A 614 2.02 -49.17 5.47
CA ASP A 614 2.77 -49.86 4.42
C ASP A 614 3.41 -51.18 4.94
N GLU A 615 3.98 -51.16 6.16
CA GLU A 615 4.49 -52.38 6.81
C GLU A 615 3.39 -53.42 7.02
N ILE A 616 2.17 -52.98 7.34
CA ILE A 616 0.98 -53.85 7.48
C ILE A 616 0.51 -54.37 6.11
N ALA A 617 0.61 -53.54 5.03
CA ALA A 617 0.25 -53.99 3.68
C ALA A 617 1.21 -55.10 3.15
N HIS A 618 2.49 -55.06 3.53
CA HIS A 618 3.50 -56.10 3.16
C HIS A 618 3.32 -57.40 3.91
N LYS A 619 2.31 -57.54 4.71
CA LYS A 619 2.00 -58.69 5.54
C LYS A 619 1.64 -59.95 4.73
N GLU A 620 1.11 -59.79 3.52
CA GLU A 620 0.81 -60.92 2.64
C GLU A 620 2.06 -61.72 2.20
N GLU A 621 3.21 -61.03 2.15
CA GLU A 621 4.50 -61.69 1.86
C GLU A 621 5.04 -62.54 3.03
N LEU A 622 4.53 -62.28 4.23
CA LEU A 622 4.92 -62.98 5.46
C LEU A 622 3.99 -64.11 5.83
N GLN A 623 3.00 -64.42 5.00
CA GLN A 623 2.04 -65.50 5.25
C GLN A 623 2.58 -66.91 5.28
N SER A 624 3.87 -67.10 4.97
CA SER A 624 4.53 -68.42 5.07
C SER A 624 4.82 -68.88 6.51
N ALA A 625 4.67 -67.99 7.47
CA ALA A 625 4.83 -68.31 8.90
C ALA A 625 3.49 -68.02 9.64
N GLN A 626 2.51 -68.88 9.37
CA GLN A 626 1.10 -68.63 9.68
C GLN A 626 0.77 -68.22 11.11
N ASP A 627 1.46 -68.72 12.11
CA ASP A 627 1.12 -68.45 13.50
C ASP A 627 1.85 -67.26 14.12
N ALA A 628 3.05 -66.94 13.61
CA ALA A 628 3.76 -65.74 14.00
C ALA A 628 3.13 -64.48 13.41
N ALA A 629 2.57 -64.55 12.21
CA ALA A 629 1.89 -63.45 11.54
C ALA A 629 0.58 -63.03 12.26
N LYS A 630 -0.16 -63.95 12.84
CA LYS A 630 -1.38 -63.65 13.63
C LYS A 630 -1.06 -62.90 14.93
N ALA A 631 0.02 -63.28 15.60
CA ALA A 631 0.48 -62.55 16.79
C ALA A 631 0.97 -61.11 16.42
N GLN A 632 1.69 -61.01 15.31
CA GLN A 632 2.17 -59.69 14.80
C GLN A 632 1.00 -58.82 14.28
N ILE A 633 -0.04 -59.46 13.72
CA ILE A 633 -1.27 -58.73 13.34
C ILE A 633 -1.98 -58.15 14.55
N ALA A 634 -2.16 -58.95 15.62
CA ALA A 634 -2.81 -58.51 16.84
C ALA A 634 -2.01 -57.38 17.52
N GLU A 635 -0.68 -57.42 17.45
CA GLU A 635 0.19 -56.38 17.98
C GLU A 635 0.15 -55.13 17.13
N ALA A 636 0.11 -55.26 15.79
CA ALA A 636 -0.03 -54.14 14.86
C ALA A 636 -1.41 -53.46 14.95
N GLU A 637 -2.47 -54.25 15.10
CA GLU A 637 -3.82 -53.70 15.34
C GLU A 637 -3.91 -52.94 16.66
N GLN A 638 -3.21 -53.43 17.70
CA GLN A 638 -3.12 -52.69 18.97
C GLN A 638 -2.33 -51.38 18.87
N GLN A 639 -1.32 -51.39 18.06
CA GLN A 639 -0.54 -50.19 17.74
C GLN A 639 -1.36 -49.19 16.91
N ILE A 640 -2.14 -49.66 15.94
CA ILE A 640 -3.09 -48.82 15.18
C ILE A 640 -4.13 -48.21 16.10
N ALA A 641 -4.70 -48.98 17.00
CA ALA A 641 -5.69 -48.49 17.95
C ALA A 641 -5.09 -47.43 18.93
N SER A 642 -3.81 -47.62 19.27
CA SER A 642 -3.07 -46.59 20.06
C SER A 642 -2.71 -45.35 19.24
N ALA A 643 -2.38 -45.55 17.96
CA ALA A 643 -2.12 -44.46 17.01
C ALA A 643 -3.41 -43.69 16.67
N ASP A 644 -4.54 -44.36 16.52
CA ASP A 644 -5.86 -43.74 16.35
C ASP A 644 -6.26 -42.90 17.58
N LYS A 645 -5.91 -43.35 18.78
CA LYS A 645 -6.05 -42.52 19.99
C LYS A 645 -5.12 -41.29 19.96
N LEU A 646 -3.93 -41.46 19.46
CA LEU A 646 -2.99 -40.31 19.27
C LEU A 646 -3.48 -39.34 18.18
N ILE A 647 -4.02 -39.89 17.09
CA ILE A 647 -4.64 -39.06 16.02
C ILE A 647 -5.86 -38.32 16.56
N ALA A 648 -6.71 -39.00 17.35
CA ALA A 648 -7.85 -38.37 17.99
C ALA A 648 -7.38 -37.24 18.95
N ALA A 649 -6.32 -37.51 19.73
CA ALA A 649 -5.70 -36.49 20.58
C ALA A 649 -5.02 -35.36 19.80
N ALA A 650 -4.39 -35.69 18.65
CA ALA A 650 -3.80 -34.69 17.74
C ALA A 650 -4.89 -33.82 17.06
N LYS A 651 -6.00 -34.44 16.62
CA LYS A 651 -7.18 -33.73 16.09
C LYS A 651 -7.82 -32.82 17.14
N ALA A 652 -7.91 -33.28 18.39
CA ALA A 652 -8.39 -32.44 19.48
C ALA A 652 -7.46 -31.23 19.76
N LYS A 653 -6.14 -31.47 19.65
CA LYS A 653 -5.17 -30.36 19.72
C LYS A 653 -5.31 -29.40 18.52
N GLN A 654 -5.51 -29.94 17.33
CA GLN A 654 -5.74 -29.11 16.14
C GLN A 654 -6.97 -28.20 16.31
N ALA A 655 -8.07 -28.71 16.83
CA ALA A 655 -9.25 -27.89 17.10
C ALA A 655 -8.97 -26.76 18.12
N ALA A 656 -8.12 -27.03 19.10
CA ALA A 656 -7.66 -26.01 20.03
C ALA A 656 -6.80 -24.94 19.33
N TYR A 657 -5.96 -25.34 18.36
CA TYR A 657 -5.18 -24.40 17.54
C TYR A 657 -6.05 -23.55 16.63
N ASP A 658 -7.04 -24.17 16.00
CA ASP A 658 -7.97 -23.45 15.14
C ASP A 658 -8.72 -22.36 15.94
N THR A 659 -9.03 -22.67 17.21
CA THR A 659 -9.63 -21.69 18.13
C THR A 659 -8.67 -20.52 18.43
N ILE A 660 -7.40 -20.81 18.69
CA ILE A 660 -6.36 -19.78 18.89
C ILE A 660 -6.17 -18.94 17.62
N MET A 661 -6.17 -19.59 16.45
CA MET A 661 -6.06 -18.89 15.17
C MET A 661 -7.27 -17.99 14.89
N GLN A 662 -8.47 -18.43 15.27
CA GLN A 662 -9.66 -17.58 15.23
C GLN A 662 -9.51 -16.36 16.15
N GLN A 663 -8.92 -16.55 17.32
CA GLN A 663 -8.65 -15.46 18.26
C GLN A 663 -7.62 -14.47 17.69
N ILE A 664 -6.58 -14.98 17.05
CA ILE A 664 -5.57 -14.13 16.35
C ILE A 664 -6.25 -13.34 15.21
N THR A 665 -7.12 -14.01 14.46
CA THR A 665 -7.88 -13.36 13.38
C THR A 665 -8.82 -12.28 13.93
N SER A 666 -9.51 -12.57 15.05
CA SER A 666 -10.36 -11.58 15.71
C SER A 666 -9.57 -10.37 16.22
N ARG A 667 -8.36 -10.61 16.77
CA ARG A 667 -7.48 -9.50 17.16
C ARG A 667 -6.97 -8.69 15.95
N GLY A 668 -6.71 -9.40 14.85
CA GLY A 668 -6.42 -8.73 13.58
C GLY A 668 -7.58 -7.84 13.10
N GLN A 669 -8.82 -8.31 13.34
CA GLN A 669 -10.02 -7.51 13.04
C GLN A 669 -10.18 -6.31 13.98
N GLU A 670 -9.93 -6.48 15.29
CA GLU A 670 -9.92 -5.36 16.24
C GLU A 670 -8.87 -4.30 15.86
N ILE A 671 -7.71 -4.76 15.37
CA ILE A 671 -6.66 -3.88 14.85
C ILE A 671 -7.18 -3.14 13.60
N SER A 672 -7.83 -3.86 12.68
CA SER A 672 -8.44 -3.27 11.48
C SER A 672 -9.56 -2.26 11.83
N GLU A 673 -10.35 -2.54 12.85
CA GLU A 673 -11.37 -1.61 13.34
C GLU A 673 -10.76 -0.35 13.97
N CYS A 674 -9.61 -0.51 14.66
CA CYS A 674 -8.82 0.63 15.12
C CYS A 674 -8.28 1.44 13.94
N ASP A 675 -7.84 0.78 12.86
CA ASP A 675 -7.42 1.43 11.62
C ASP A 675 -8.56 2.24 10.99
N ASP A 676 -9.77 1.66 10.94
CA ASP A 676 -10.95 2.37 10.42
C ASP A 676 -11.35 3.56 11.29
N GLN A 677 -11.24 3.44 12.62
CA GLN A 677 -11.45 4.56 13.53
C GLN A 677 -10.38 5.65 13.36
N ILE A 678 -9.16 5.24 13.09
CA ILE A 678 -8.05 6.15 12.78
C ILE A 678 -8.29 6.82 11.42
N ALA A 679 -8.72 6.04 10.41
CA ALA A 679 -9.08 6.58 9.10
C ALA A 679 -10.24 7.59 9.23
N ALA A 680 -11.27 7.26 10.03
CA ALA A 680 -12.39 8.15 10.30
C ALA A 680 -11.97 9.42 11.07
N LYS A 681 -11.09 9.28 12.08
CA LYS A 681 -10.51 10.41 12.80
C LYS A 681 -9.55 11.21 11.92
N SER A 682 -8.78 10.54 11.07
CA SER A 682 -7.91 11.19 10.09
C SER A 682 -8.72 11.93 9.02
N ALA A 683 -9.83 11.35 8.55
CA ALA A 683 -10.78 12.03 7.68
C ALA A 683 -11.43 13.23 8.39
N THR A 684 -11.69 13.13 9.69
CA THR A 684 -12.20 14.24 10.51
C THR A 684 -11.13 15.32 10.69
N VAL A 685 -9.88 14.92 10.92
CA VAL A 685 -8.73 15.84 10.99
C VAL A 685 -8.47 16.46 9.61
N GLN A 686 -8.58 15.68 8.55
CA GLN A 686 -8.44 16.16 7.18
C GLN A 686 -9.57 17.12 6.80
N ASN A 687 -10.80 16.84 7.27
CA ASN A 687 -11.93 17.76 7.15
C ASN A 687 -11.74 19.03 8.00
N LEU A 688 -11.15 18.91 9.19
CA LEU A 688 -10.75 20.05 10.01
C LEU A 688 -9.64 20.88 9.35
N LEU A 689 -8.68 20.22 8.70
CA LEU A 689 -7.59 20.85 7.95
C LEU A 689 -8.08 21.48 6.64
N THR A 690 -9.01 20.83 5.94
CA THR A 690 -9.56 21.35 4.68
C THR A 690 -10.56 22.48 4.90
N VAL A 691 -11.25 22.51 6.04
CA VAL A 691 -12.30 23.52 6.34
C VAL A 691 -11.75 24.68 7.16
N LYS A 692 -10.75 24.46 8.03
CA LYS A 692 -10.27 25.50 8.98
C LYS A 692 -8.86 26.03 8.73
N ILE A 693 -8.08 25.37 7.83
CA ILE A 693 -6.69 25.80 7.55
C ILE A 693 -6.45 26.05 6.04
N PRO A 694 -7.39 26.67 5.30
CA PRO A 694 -7.18 26.85 3.85
C PRO A 694 -6.11 27.89 3.49
N ALA A 695 -5.74 28.75 4.43
CA ALA A 695 -4.85 29.88 4.13
C ALA A 695 -3.36 29.59 4.32
N ALA A 696 -3.00 28.54 5.06
CA ALA A 696 -1.59 28.20 5.38
C ALA A 696 -1.01 27.07 4.53
N HIS A 697 -1.82 26.31 3.81
CA HIS A 697 -1.42 25.06 3.14
C HIS A 697 -1.30 25.13 1.61
N GLN A 698 -1.54 26.29 1.01
CA GLN A 698 -1.35 26.44 -0.44
C GLN A 698 0.12 26.32 -0.89
N ALA A 699 1.02 26.19 0.07
CA ALA A 699 2.44 26.35 -0.15
C ALA A 699 3.32 25.08 -0.09
N ALA A 700 2.84 23.87 0.30
CA ALA A 700 3.77 22.79 0.66
C ALA A 700 3.53 21.40 0.03
N SER A 701 2.82 21.29 -1.07
CA SER A 701 2.30 19.97 -1.45
C SER A 701 2.69 19.43 -2.82
N GLY A 702 3.89 19.28 -3.12
CA GLY A 702 4.29 18.61 -4.36
C GLY A 702 5.50 17.68 -4.22
N GLU A 703 6.56 18.14 -3.59
CA GLU A 703 7.89 17.52 -3.60
C GLU A 703 8.01 16.32 -2.66
N LYS A 704 7.20 16.30 -1.59
CA LYS A 704 7.33 15.31 -0.51
C LYS A 704 6.81 13.93 -0.88
N LEU A 705 5.67 13.84 -1.58
CA LEU A 705 5.07 12.56 -1.96
C LEU A 705 5.93 11.74 -2.95
N ALA A 706 6.66 12.41 -3.82
CA ALA A 706 7.54 11.74 -4.77
C ALA A 706 8.85 11.27 -4.12
N ARG A 707 9.31 11.96 -3.08
CA ARG A 707 10.50 11.59 -2.32
C ARG A 707 10.21 10.42 -1.37
N GLU A 708 9.05 10.44 -0.70
CA GLU A 708 8.62 9.37 0.19
C GLU A 708 8.28 8.08 -0.57
N ALA A 709 7.71 8.18 -1.78
CA ALA A 709 7.55 7.02 -2.66
C ALA A 709 8.90 6.44 -3.12
N SER A 710 9.91 7.28 -3.31
CA SER A 710 11.28 6.86 -3.65
C SER A 710 12.04 6.30 -2.45
N GLU A 711 11.80 6.81 -1.24
CA GLU A 711 12.44 6.34 0.00
C GLU A 711 11.75 5.09 0.58
N ALA A 712 10.46 4.89 0.30
CA ALA A 712 9.74 3.65 0.63
C ALA A 712 10.12 2.47 -0.29
N LEU A 713 10.67 2.75 -1.48
CA LEU A 713 11.09 1.74 -2.45
C LEU A 713 12.16 0.77 -1.90
N PRO A 714 13.17 1.20 -1.13
CA PRO A 714 14.12 0.28 -0.51
C PRO A 714 13.47 -0.65 0.52
N ALA A 715 12.57 -0.13 1.35
CA ALA A 715 11.88 -0.94 2.37
C ALA A 715 10.91 -1.96 1.78
N LEU A 716 10.27 -1.61 0.65
CA LEU A 716 9.45 -2.54 -0.12
C LEU A 716 10.32 -3.60 -0.82
N ARG A 717 11.51 -3.24 -1.31
CA ARG A 717 12.49 -4.17 -1.87
C ARG A 717 13.11 -5.10 -0.84
N ASP A 718 13.32 -4.63 0.39
CA ASP A 718 13.82 -5.48 1.47
C ASP A 718 12.75 -6.46 1.93
N ARG A 719 11.49 -6.05 1.96
CA ARG A 719 10.35 -6.93 2.26
C ARG A 719 10.06 -7.92 1.12
N GLU A 720 10.26 -7.50 -0.12
CA GLU A 720 10.25 -8.40 -1.28
C GLU A 720 11.38 -9.43 -1.19
N ARG A 721 12.60 -9.04 -0.75
CA ARG A 721 13.72 -9.95 -0.48
C ARG A 721 13.46 -10.93 0.67
N GLU A 722 12.68 -10.54 1.66
CA GLU A 722 12.25 -11.45 2.73
C GLU A 722 11.18 -12.44 2.26
N LEU A 723 10.34 -12.05 1.28
CA LEU A 723 9.29 -12.90 0.72
C LEU A 723 9.81 -13.84 -0.40
N ILE A 724 10.86 -13.45 -1.13
CA ILE A 724 11.51 -14.28 -2.15
C ILE A 724 11.91 -15.65 -1.60
N PRO A 725 12.54 -15.80 -0.42
CA PRO A 725 12.85 -17.12 0.13
C PRO A 725 11.62 -17.94 0.54
N ALA A 726 10.46 -17.29 0.76
CA ALA A 726 9.21 -17.99 1.02
C ALA A 726 8.56 -18.50 -0.27
N ASP A 727 8.60 -17.70 -1.33
CA ASP A 727 8.14 -18.08 -2.66
C ASP A 727 9.02 -19.19 -3.29
N GLU A 728 10.35 -19.09 -3.13
CA GLU A 728 11.27 -20.15 -3.56
C GLU A 728 11.07 -21.46 -2.77
N ARG A 729 10.74 -21.39 -1.48
CA ARG A 729 10.38 -22.58 -0.70
C ARG A 729 9.03 -23.17 -1.11
N CYS A 730 8.06 -22.34 -1.46
CA CYS A 730 6.79 -22.81 -2.02
C CYS A 730 6.99 -23.46 -3.40
N LYS A 731 7.81 -22.88 -4.26
CA LYS A 731 8.17 -23.44 -5.56
C LYS A 731 8.95 -24.76 -5.43
N ALA A 732 9.84 -24.87 -4.43
CA ALA A 732 10.57 -26.10 -4.15
C ALA A 732 9.63 -27.21 -3.66
N ILE A 733 8.61 -26.87 -2.85
CA ILE A 733 7.59 -27.82 -2.39
C ILE A 733 6.69 -28.26 -3.56
N VAL A 734 6.28 -27.32 -4.43
CA VAL A 734 5.47 -27.62 -5.62
C VAL A 734 6.28 -28.48 -6.62
N ASN A 735 7.58 -28.22 -6.77
CA ASN A 735 8.44 -29.05 -7.61
C ASN A 735 8.65 -30.46 -7.03
N GLN A 736 8.73 -30.62 -5.71
CA GLN A 736 8.77 -31.93 -5.07
C GLN A 736 7.45 -32.70 -5.27
N ASP A 737 6.29 -32.00 -5.26
CA ASP A 737 4.99 -32.62 -5.54
C ASP A 737 4.86 -33.04 -7.02
N THR A 738 5.50 -32.31 -7.94
CA THR A 738 5.55 -32.64 -9.37
C THR A 738 6.50 -33.83 -9.62
N ASP A 739 7.62 -33.91 -8.92
CA ASP A 739 8.52 -35.04 -8.97
C ASP A 739 7.84 -36.30 -8.41
N PHE A 740 7.04 -36.17 -7.34
CA PHE A 740 6.28 -37.27 -6.76
C PHE A 740 5.21 -37.83 -7.72
N LYS A 741 4.51 -36.96 -8.44
CA LYS A 741 3.56 -37.38 -9.50
C LYS A 741 4.27 -38.05 -10.70
N GLY A 742 5.50 -37.67 -10.99
CA GLY A 742 6.33 -38.33 -11.97
C GLY A 742 6.75 -39.76 -11.57
N TYR A 743 6.96 -39.97 -10.28
CA TYR A 743 7.23 -41.31 -9.73
C TYR A 743 5.97 -42.19 -9.69
N GLU A 744 4.80 -41.65 -9.39
CA GLU A 744 3.52 -42.40 -9.47
C GLU A 744 3.23 -42.86 -10.90
N GLN A 745 3.40 -41.99 -11.90
CA GLN A 745 3.24 -42.37 -13.32
C GLN A 745 4.24 -43.44 -13.78
N SER A 746 5.49 -43.36 -13.33
CA SER A 746 6.50 -44.37 -13.65
C SER A 746 6.28 -45.71 -12.94
N PHE A 747 5.54 -45.71 -11.82
CA PHE A 747 5.18 -46.92 -11.10
C PHE A 747 3.91 -47.58 -11.66
N GLU A 748 2.97 -46.80 -12.25
CA GLU A 748 1.83 -47.38 -12.96
C GLU A 748 2.20 -47.96 -14.35
N GLU A 749 3.31 -47.50 -14.97
CA GLU A 749 3.82 -48.02 -16.23
C GLU A 749 4.73 -49.24 -16.06
N MET A 750 5.18 -49.61 -14.82
CA MET A 750 5.89 -50.86 -14.47
C MET A 750 4.94 -51.91 -13.89
#